data_c4190e630584a4b5535f90fa17e7d363
#
_entry.id   c4190e630584a4b5535f90fa17e7d363
#
_cell.length_a   1.000
_cell.length_b   1.000
_cell.length_c   1.000
_cell.angle_alpha   90.00
_cell.angle_beta   90.00
_cell.angle_gamma   90.00
#
_symmetry.space_group_name_H-M   'P 1'
#
loop_
_entity.id
_entity.type
_entity.pdbx_description
1 polymer ?
#
loop_
_entity_poly.entity_id
_entity_poly.type
_entity_poly.pdbx_seq_one_letter_code
_entity_poly.pdbx_strand_id
1 'polypeptide(L)'
;MNDTASNQWHELIGGAFAFKFNAFQQVATLPNGLWLALLVVLLSGLSLAVGQSIVLFISRVKPGRFAFSLLLSAVLFTVGFLFLTLSTWLICLLLGSIHIPFLTLTTVLGLGYVPLLFGFLGALPYLGSPIGNLLSVWNLLAMVVGLAAVAGVEVGSAVVYVALGWSVKQLLEGTIGQPIALLGRNLADRVAGVALADTHEELVEQLLAGNRPAEPIIAASQTQLREVREFIQASDRSAPEEARTVAQTLTAQPSASTPLNITQRTNTSNPLVQLDQKTRSIPQSIKLALSLVVMAIAFAIILVLLYPIRNGLFSWYQHGLWQLIFDLIWIGVVALVFAGILAPLESLGWWAGWYNDDLDTAPASSDLAQSTSRKSVNRYVVYLDGIGQSGEEYTPDIEDFLRALEPALPSGVELVQGLMMYSVLNKPLNEDRPLAFLWRLADKTRLTNPAALLGILVNLRNVIIVAVSSDKRYGPVYNQGIAQVIFDGLINQGYKPGSGVPITLIGYSGGGEMSVASAPYLKRSIGAPIDVISLGGVMSANNDFLQLEQLYHVVGDKDTVERLGPIAFPGRWKIFPLSYWNQAKRKGKITIISAGPVGHQVPGGYMDPKATLPDGRTHLQQTIEIILQILRGVHKI
;
A
#
# COMPACT_ATOMS: atom_id res chain seq x y z
N MET A 1 20.92 19.36 -35.99
CA MET A 1 21.85 18.30 -35.53
C MET A 1 21.29 17.51 -34.32
N ASN A 2 20.27 17.96 -33.61
CA ASN A 2 19.74 17.24 -32.41
C ASN A 2 18.71 16.16 -32.71
N ASP A 3 17.98 16.22 -33.84
CA ASP A 3 16.90 15.25 -34.14
C ASP A 3 17.42 13.85 -34.52
N THR A 4 18.61 13.77 -35.16
CA THR A 4 19.20 12.49 -35.54
C THR A 4 19.71 11.69 -34.33
N ALA A 5 20.30 12.35 -33.33
CA ALA A 5 20.78 11.69 -32.13
C ALA A 5 19.60 11.17 -31.28
N SER A 6 18.56 11.97 -31.09
CA SER A 6 17.35 11.57 -30.33
C SER A 6 16.68 10.36 -30.96
N ASN A 7 16.50 10.32 -32.28
CA ASN A 7 15.89 9.21 -32.99
C ASN A 7 16.73 7.93 -32.87
N GLN A 8 18.06 8.04 -32.89
CA GLN A 8 18.95 6.89 -32.73
C GLN A 8 18.87 6.26 -31.34
N TRP A 9 18.71 7.08 -30.28
CA TRP A 9 18.53 6.58 -28.92
C TRP A 9 17.22 5.81 -28.75
N HIS A 10 16.12 6.35 -29.28
CA HIS A 10 14.81 5.67 -29.23
C HIS A 10 14.83 4.35 -29.97
N GLU A 11 15.55 4.29 -31.10
CA GLU A 11 15.67 3.06 -31.90
C GLU A 11 16.48 1.98 -31.17
N LEU A 12 17.58 2.35 -30.49
CA LEU A 12 18.40 1.43 -29.70
C LEU A 12 17.64 0.89 -28.48
N ILE A 13 17.02 1.76 -27.71
CA ILE A 13 16.25 1.36 -26.50
C ILE A 13 15.05 0.49 -26.93
N GLY A 14 14.28 0.91 -27.91
CA GLY A 14 13.15 0.14 -28.43
C GLY A 14 13.58 -1.19 -29.05
N GLY A 15 14.71 -1.22 -29.73
CA GLY A 15 15.31 -2.40 -30.29
C GLY A 15 15.76 -3.41 -29.24
N ALA A 16 16.42 -2.95 -28.18
CA ALA A 16 16.84 -3.80 -27.07
C ALA A 16 15.63 -4.36 -26.30
N PHE A 17 14.62 -3.53 -26.07
CA PHE A 17 13.35 -3.97 -25.44
C PHE A 17 12.64 -5.05 -26.28
N ALA A 18 12.71 -4.96 -27.62
CA ALA A 18 12.11 -5.90 -28.57
C ALA A 18 13.06 -7.05 -29.00
N PHE A 19 14.19 -7.26 -28.30
CA PHE A 19 15.19 -8.30 -28.60
C PHE A 19 15.79 -8.25 -30.03
N LYS A 20 15.89 -7.05 -30.64
CA LYS A 20 16.46 -6.91 -31.98
C LYS A 20 17.98 -7.00 -31.94
N PHE A 21 18.56 -8.01 -32.60
CA PHE A 21 20.00 -8.22 -32.70
C PHE A 21 20.76 -6.96 -33.16
N ASN A 22 20.22 -6.27 -34.16
CA ASN A 22 20.85 -5.07 -34.73
C ASN A 22 21.07 -3.96 -33.70
N ALA A 23 20.18 -3.80 -32.71
CA ALA A 23 20.34 -2.79 -31.67
C ALA A 23 21.57 -3.06 -30.80
N PHE A 24 21.82 -4.32 -30.45
CA PHE A 24 22.98 -4.72 -29.65
C PHE A 24 24.29 -4.63 -30.45
N GLN A 25 24.28 -4.97 -31.74
CA GLN A 25 25.44 -4.79 -32.62
C GLN A 25 25.74 -3.32 -32.82
N GLN A 26 24.74 -2.48 -33.04
CA GLN A 26 24.90 -1.06 -33.28
C GLN A 26 25.46 -0.37 -32.03
N VAL A 27 24.95 -0.62 -30.81
CA VAL A 27 25.45 0.00 -29.57
C VAL A 27 26.93 -0.36 -29.32
N ALA A 28 27.34 -1.60 -29.67
CA ALA A 28 28.71 -2.08 -29.51
C ALA A 28 29.73 -1.29 -30.36
N THR A 29 29.29 -0.70 -31.49
CA THR A 29 30.12 0.07 -32.42
C THR A 29 30.06 1.58 -32.20
N LEU A 30 29.12 2.06 -31.34
CA LEU A 30 29.01 3.50 -31.08
C LEU A 30 30.15 4.00 -30.19
N PRO A 31 30.74 5.18 -30.49
CA PRO A 31 31.80 5.77 -29.67
C PRO A 31 31.39 5.99 -28.21
N ASN A 32 30.13 6.33 -27.97
CA ASN A 32 29.56 6.59 -26.64
C ASN A 32 28.69 5.41 -26.13
N GLY A 33 28.73 4.23 -26.77
CA GLY A 33 27.88 3.09 -26.42
C GLY A 33 28.07 2.64 -25.00
N LEU A 34 29.30 2.64 -24.47
CA LEU A 34 29.55 2.27 -23.06
C LEU A 34 28.86 3.22 -22.06
N TRP A 35 28.97 4.53 -22.28
CA TRP A 35 28.34 5.52 -21.41
C TRP A 35 26.82 5.41 -21.43
N LEU A 36 26.25 5.15 -22.63
CA LEU A 36 24.84 4.87 -22.78
C LEU A 36 24.41 3.64 -21.94
N ALA A 37 25.13 2.55 -22.10
CA ALA A 37 24.84 1.31 -21.37
C ALA A 37 24.93 1.49 -19.87
N LEU A 38 25.97 2.17 -19.36
CA LEU A 38 26.11 2.48 -17.93
C LEU A 38 25.00 3.40 -17.43
N LEU A 39 24.56 4.38 -18.23
CA LEU A 39 23.44 5.24 -17.88
C LEU A 39 22.13 4.44 -17.80
N VAL A 40 21.88 3.52 -18.75
CA VAL A 40 20.73 2.62 -18.72
C VAL A 40 20.76 1.78 -17.45
N VAL A 41 21.89 1.20 -17.08
CA VAL A 41 22.03 0.39 -15.85
C VAL A 41 21.78 1.23 -14.61
N LEU A 42 22.34 2.44 -14.52
CA LEU A 42 22.15 3.36 -13.40
C LEU A 42 20.68 3.75 -13.24
N LEU A 43 20.01 4.13 -14.34
CA LEU A 43 18.60 4.49 -14.36
C LEU A 43 17.70 3.28 -14.02
N SER A 44 18.07 2.07 -14.48
CA SER A 44 17.39 0.84 -14.12
C SER A 44 17.53 0.54 -12.63
N GLY A 45 18.73 0.73 -12.06
CA GLY A 45 18.95 0.61 -10.62
C GLY A 45 18.14 1.63 -9.80
N LEU A 46 18.07 2.87 -10.27
CA LEU A 46 17.23 3.90 -9.64
C LEU A 46 15.75 3.54 -9.73
N SER A 47 15.29 3.07 -10.87
CA SER A 47 13.91 2.63 -11.10
C SER A 47 13.53 1.47 -10.18
N LEU A 48 14.38 0.46 -10.04
CA LEU A 48 14.18 -0.65 -9.10
C LEU A 48 14.18 -0.17 -7.64
N ALA A 49 15.10 0.74 -7.27
CA ALA A 49 15.14 1.32 -5.93
C ALA A 49 13.84 2.06 -5.58
N VAL A 50 13.23 2.79 -6.54
CA VAL A 50 11.90 3.38 -6.38
C VAL A 50 10.85 2.30 -6.16
N GLY A 51 10.88 1.21 -6.95
CA GLY A 51 9.94 0.09 -6.81
C GLY A 51 10.03 -0.61 -5.44
N GLN A 52 11.18 -0.54 -4.76
CA GLN A 52 11.46 -1.18 -3.47
C GLN A 52 11.51 -0.18 -2.30
N SER A 53 11.17 1.08 -2.53
CA SER A 53 11.33 2.17 -1.56
C SER A 53 10.47 2.06 -0.29
N ILE A 54 9.52 1.11 -0.24
CA ILE A 54 8.66 0.88 0.93
C ILE A 54 9.48 0.68 2.22
N VAL A 55 10.62 -0.01 2.16
CA VAL A 55 11.50 -0.25 3.31
C VAL A 55 11.97 1.07 3.93
N LEU A 56 12.33 2.06 3.10
CA LEU A 56 12.76 3.37 3.57
C LEU A 56 11.64 4.15 4.26
N PHE A 57 10.39 4.01 3.78
CA PHE A 57 9.23 4.61 4.41
C PHE A 57 8.94 3.96 5.77
N ILE A 58 8.95 2.63 5.83
CA ILE A 58 8.70 1.87 7.06
C ILE A 58 9.74 2.23 8.13
N SER A 59 11.00 2.37 7.73
CA SER A 59 12.10 2.80 8.59
C SER A 59 12.08 4.31 8.91
N ARG A 60 11.04 5.05 8.51
CA ARG A 60 10.83 6.49 8.78
C ARG A 60 11.99 7.39 8.35
N VAL A 61 12.60 7.07 7.22
CA VAL A 61 13.73 7.82 6.68
C VAL A 61 13.26 9.21 6.22
N LYS A 62 13.98 10.27 6.65
CA LYS A 62 13.67 11.65 6.25
C LYS A 62 13.81 11.87 4.74
N PRO A 63 13.01 12.77 4.11
CA PRO A 63 12.97 12.94 2.65
C PRO A 63 14.32 13.13 1.97
N GLY A 64 15.22 13.95 2.53
CA GLY A 64 16.55 14.17 1.96
C GLY A 64 17.44 12.94 1.98
N ARG A 65 17.42 12.17 3.07
CA ARG A 65 18.12 10.89 3.20
C ARG A 65 17.49 9.81 2.33
N PHE A 66 16.18 9.84 2.19
CA PHE A 66 15.43 8.94 1.29
C PHE A 66 15.92 9.08 -0.16
N ALA A 67 15.96 10.31 -0.70
CA ALA A 67 16.46 10.56 -2.06
C ALA A 67 17.92 10.11 -2.23
N PHE A 68 18.78 10.38 -1.24
CA PHE A 68 20.17 9.97 -1.27
C PHE A 68 20.34 8.44 -1.18
N SER A 69 19.49 7.75 -0.38
CA SER A 69 19.48 6.28 -0.32
C SER A 69 19.09 5.65 -1.65
N LEU A 70 18.12 6.22 -2.37
CA LEU A 70 17.76 5.74 -3.70
C LEU A 70 18.93 5.88 -4.70
N LEU A 71 19.63 7.02 -4.67
CA LEU A 71 20.80 7.24 -5.54
C LEU A 71 21.93 6.27 -5.19
N LEU A 72 22.21 6.08 -3.90
CA LEU A 72 23.21 5.11 -3.44
C LEU A 72 22.86 3.70 -3.89
N SER A 73 21.60 3.28 -3.76
CA SER A 73 21.13 1.97 -4.24
C SER A 73 21.34 1.80 -5.75
N ALA A 74 21.10 2.85 -6.55
CA ALA A 74 21.35 2.84 -7.99
C ALA A 74 22.84 2.67 -8.33
N VAL A 75 23.72 3.34 -7.57
CA VAL A 75 25.19 3.20 -7.74
C VAL A 75 25.63 1.79 -7.35
N LEU A 76 25.19 1.26 -6.21
CA LEU A 76 25.51 -0.10 -5.77
C LEU A 76 25.01 -1.15 -6.77
N PHE A 77 23.81 -0.95 -7.34
CA PHE A 77 23.28 -1.78 -8.40
C PHE A 77 24.19 -1.78 -9.64
N THR A 78 24.68 -0.61 -10.04
CA THR A 78 25.62 -0.49 -11.17
C THR A 78 26.94 -1.21 -10.90
N VAL A 79 27.45 -1.14 -9.68
CA VAL A 79 28.64 -1.91 -9.26
C VAL A 79 28.35 -3.43 -9.35
N GLY A 80 27.19 -3.89 -8.86
CA GLY A 80 26.77 -5.29 -8.98
C GLY A 80 26.66 -5.76 -10.45
N PHE A 81 26.21 -4.89 -11.35
CA PHE A 81 26.22 -5.16 -12.78
C PHE A 81 27.65 -5.35 -13.33
N LEU A 82 28.61 -4.51 -12.93
CA LEU A 82 30.00 -4.66 -13.35
C LEU A 82 30.61 -5.99 -12.88
N PHE A 83 30.26 -6.45 -11.68
CA PHE A 83 30.64 -7.80 -11.22
C PHE A 83 30.04 -8.91 -12.08
N LEU A 84 28.77 -8.78 -12.47
CA LEU A 84 28.12 -9.75 -13.37
C LEU A 84 28.84 -9.80 -14.71
N THR A 85 29.14 -8.63 -15.27
CA THR A 85 29.86 -8.54 -16.57
C THR A 85 31.25 -9.15 -16.47
N LEU A 86 31.99 -8.84 -15.38
CA LEU A 86 33.31 -9.43 -15.14
C LEU A 86 33.27 -10.94 -15.03
N SER A 87 32.31 -11.48 -14.25
CA SER A 87 32.10 -12.92 -14.11
C SER A 87 31.77 -13.59 -15.44
N THR A 88 30.87 -12.98 -16.23
CA THR A 88 30.49 -13.49 -17.56
C THR A 88 31.69 -13.43 -18.52
N TRP A 89 32.48 -12.36 -18.49
CA TRP A 89 33.69 -12.22 -19.31
C TRP A 89 34.73 -13.29 -18.96
N LEU A 90 34.97 -13.55 -17.68
CA LEU A 90 35.86 -14.62 -17.23
C LEU A 90 35.40 -16.00 -17.70
N ILE A 91 34.11 -16.28 -17.67
CA ILE A 91 33.54 -17.54 -18.21
C ILE A 91 33.78 -17.64 -19.71
N CYS A 92 33.55 -16.57 -20.46
CA CYS A 92 33.86 -16.53 -21.90
C CYS A 92 35.33 -16.83 -22.18
N LEU A 93 36.23 -16.28 -21.37
CA LEU A 93 37.69 -16.48 -21.50
C LEU A 93 38.07 -17.92 -21.11
N LEU A 94 37.54 -18.48 -20.01
CA LEU A 94 37.88 -19.80 -19.51
C LEU A 94 37.40 -20.93 -20.43
N LEU A 95 36.23 -20.79 -21.02
CA LEU A 95 35.69 -21.77 -21.96
C LEU A 95 36.30 -21.64 -23.37
N GLY A 96 37.09 -20.60 -23.63
CA GLY A 96 37.92 -20.41 -24.83
C GLY A 96 37.18 -20.23 -26.15
N SER A 97 35.85 -20.22 -26.14
CA SER A 97 35.02 -20.17 -27.35
C SER A 97 34.62 -18.77 -27.79
N ILE A 98 34.75 -17.76 -26.93
CA ILE A 98 34.30 -16.40 -27.21
C ILE A 98 35.37 -15.38 -26.79
N HIS A 99 35.88 -14.61 -27.76
CA HIS A 99 36.88 -13.57 -27.54
C HIS A 99 36.24 -12.20 -27.74
N ILE A 100 35.59 -11.65 -26.74
CA ILE A 100 34.99 -10.32 -26.77
C ILE A 100 35.75 -9.42 -25.79
N PRO A 101 36.10 -8.16 -26.19
CA PRO A 101 36.64 -7.19 -25.27
C PRO A 101 35.69 -6.91 -24.09
N PHE A 102 36.24 -6.77 -22.90
CA PHE A 102 35.43 -6.54 -21.67
C PHE A 102 34.48 -5.32 -21.80
N LEU A 103 34.96 -4.22 -22.39
CA LEU A 103 34.14 -3.02 -22.58
C LEU A 103 32.97 -3.25 -23.55
N THR A 104 33.20 -4.01 -24.61
CA THR A 104 32.12 -4.39 -25.56
C THR A 104 31.09 -5.25 -24.89
N LEU A 105 31.51 -6.24 -24.09
CA LEU A 105 30.58 -7.06 -23.31
C LEU A 105 29.79 -6.22 -22.31
N THR A 106 30.46 -5.28 -21.60
CA THR A 106 29.80 -4.35 -20.67
C THR A 106 28.74 -3.49 -21.37
N THR A 107 29.05 -2.99 -22.56
CA THR A 107 28.13 -2.16 -23.37
C THR A 107 26.88 -2.97 -23.75
N VAL A 108 27.06 -4.18 -24.21
CA VAL A 108 25.96 -5.01 -24.71
C VAL A 108 25.10 -5.56 -23.59
N LEU A 109 25.70 -6.10 -22.54
CA LEU A 109 24.96 -6.55 -21.37
C LEU A 109 24.24 -5.40 -20.66
N GLY A 110 24.86 -4.21 -20.61
CA GLY A 110 24.26 -3.02 -20.03
C GLY A 110 23.02 -2.53 -20.79
N LEU A 111 23.02 -2.60 -22.12
CA LEU A 111 21.83 -2.32 -22.91
C LEU A 111 20.71 -3.34 -22.63
N GLY A 112 21.06 -4.59 -22.27
CA GLY A 112 20.10 -5.61 -21.85
C GLY A 112 19.27 -5.22 -20.61
N TYR A 113 19.69 -4.20 -19.83
CA TYR A 113 18.95 -3.71 -18.66
C TYR A 113 17.78 -2.76 -18.99
N VAL A 114 17.55 -2.45 -20.26
CA VAL A 114 16.44 -1.60 -20.71
C VAL A 114 15.06 -2.03 -20.13
N PRO A 115 14.68 -3.31 -20.01
CA PRO A 115 13.43 -3.67 -19.38
C PRO A 115 13.31 -3.19 -17.94
N LEU A 116 14.39 -3.14 -17.18
CA LEU A 116 14.41 -2.71 -15.78
C LEU A 116 14.25 -1.19 -15.58
N LEU A 117 14.26 -0.39 -16.66
CA LEU A 117 13.84 1.02 -16.62
C LEU A 117 12.37 1.15 -16.14
N PHE A 118 11.57 0.09 -16.30
CA PHE A 118 10.22 -0.01 -15.80
C PHE A 118 10.12 -0.61 -14.38
N GLY A 119 11.25 -0.81 -13.70
CA GLY A 119 11.33 -1.37 -12.35
C GLY A 119 10.50 -0.59 -11.30
N PHE A 120 10.26 0.73 -11.51
CA PHE A 120 9.39 1.55 -10.68
C PHE A 120 7.95 1.03 -10.62
N LEU A 121 7.48 0.27 -11.63
CA LEU A 121 6.18 -0.40 -11.62
C LEU A 121 6.11 -1.47 -10.52
N GLY A 122 7.24 -1.91 -9.99
CA GLY A 122 7.32 -2.72 -8.78
C GLY A 122 6.68 -2.07 -7.55
N ALA A 123 6.53 -0.74 -7.53
CA ALA A 123 5.82 -0.01 -6.49
C ALA A 123 4.28 -0.20 -6.56
N LEU A 124 3.73 -0.67 -7.68
CA LEU A 124 2.28 -0.85 -7.81
C LEU A 124 1.77 -1.86 -6.76
N PRO A 125 0.72 -1.48 -6.01
CA PRO A 125 0.11 -2.40 -5.07
C PRO A 125 -0.38 -3.66 -5.79
N TYR A 126 -0.16 -4.81 -5.15
CA TYR A 126 -0.55 -6.13 -5.63
C TYR A 126 0.11 -6.61 -6.94
N LEU A 127 0.25 -5.73 -7.94
CA LEU A 127 0.84 -6.06 -9.24
C LEU A 127 2.36 -5.96 -9.28
N GLY A 128 2.98 -5.27 -8.33
CA GLY A 128 4.42 -4.98 -8.37
C GLY A 128 5.30 -6.23 -8.40
N SER A 129 5.00 -7.26 -7.59
CA SER A 129 5.78 -8.50 -7.58
C SER A 129 5.68 -9.30 -8.88
N PRO A 130 4.50 -9.55 -9.47
CA PRO A 130 4.39 -10.17 -10.80
C PRO A 130 5.13 -9.39 -11.89
N ILE A 131 4.98 -8.06 -11.91
CA ILE A 131 5.65 -7.20 -12.89
C ILE A 131 7.17 -7.27 -12.70
N GLY A 132 7.67 -7.19 -11.46
CA GLY A 132 9.10 -7.31 -11.17
C GLY A 132 9.70 -8.62 -11.66
N ASN A 133 9.00 -9.74 -11.46
CA ASN A 133 9.41 -11.05 -11.97
C ASN A 133 9.44 -11.08 -13.51
N LEU A 134 8.41 -10.53 -14.16
CA LEU A 134 8.36 -10.44 -15.62
C LEU A 134 9.54 -9.62 -16.17
N LEU A 135 9.79 -8.43 -15.59
CA LEU A 135 10.89 -7.58 -16.01
C LEU A 135 12.27 -8.22 -15.77
N SER A 136 12.42 -9.02 -14.72
CA SER A 136 13.65 -9.76 -14.44
C SER A 136 13.93 -10.85 -15.49
N VAL A 137 12.90 -11.60 -15.87
CA VAL A 137 12.99 -12.60 -16.95
C VAL A 137 13.29 -11.91 -18.29
N TRP A 138 12.61 -10.80 -18.56
CA TRP A 138 12.83 -10.02 -19.79
C TRP A 138 14.26 -9.46 -19.87
N ASN A 139 14.77 -8.91 -18.75
CA ASN A 139 16.17 -8.48 -18.66
C ASN A 139 17.16 -9.62 -18.96
N LEU A 140 16.93 -10.82 -18.36
CA LEU A 140 17.77 -11.99 -18.61
C LEU A 140 17.80 -12.34 -20.09
N LEU A 141 16.62 -12.41 -20.73
CA LEU A 141 16.51 -12.70 -22.16
C LEU A 141 17.20 -11.63 -23.01
N ALA A 142 17.07 -10.34 -22.68
CA ALA A 142 17.75 -9.26 -23.39
C ALA A 142 19.28 -9.37 -23.29
N MET A 143 19.83 -9.73 -22.12
CA MET A 143 21.27 -9.99 -21.96
C MET A 143 21.76 -11.18 -22.80
N VAL A 144 20.98 -12.27 -22.84
CA VAL A 144 21.29 -13.46 -23.65
C VAL A 144 21.31 -13.11 -25.13
N VAL A 145 20.28 -12.41 -25.62
CA VAL A 145 20.20 -11.97 -27.02
C VAL A 145 21.34 -11.02 -27.36
N GLY A 146 21.67 -10.08 -26.46
CA GLY A 146 22.78 -9.17 -26.62
C GLY A 146 24.12 -9.89 -26.74
N LEU A 147 24.40 -10.84 -25.86
CA LEU A 147 25.61 -11.66 -25.94
C LEU A 147 25.67 -12.46 -27.25
N ALA A 148 24.58 -13.13 -27.63
CA ALA A 148 24.49 -13.90 -28.88
C ALA A 148 24.78 -13.00 -30.11
N ALA A 149 24.20 -11.77 -30.12
CA ALA A 149 24.33 -10.83 -31.23
C ALA A 149 25.78 -10.38 -31.49
N VAL A 150 26.58 -10.24 -30.43
CA VAL A 150 27.99 -9.72 -30.55
C VAL A 150 29.00 -10.86 -30.55
N ALA A 151 28.73 -11.96 -29.86
CA ALA A 151 29.59 -13.14 -29.86
C ALA A 151 29.48 -13.98 -31.17
N GLY A 152 28.40 -13.79 -31.95
CA GLY A 152 28.13 -14.63 -33.13
C GLY A 152 27.82 -16.09 -32.79
N VAL A 153 27.34 -16.37 -31.58
CA VAL A 153 26.97 -17.70 -31.10
C VAL A 153 25.45 -17.92 -31.13
N GLU A 154 25.03 -19.14 -31.11
CA GLU A 154 23.60 -19.48 -30.96
C GLU A 154 23.07 -18.98 -29.61
N VAL A 155 21.79 -18.59 -29.60
CA VAL A 155 21.12 -18.10 -28.39
C VAL A 155 21.19 -19.11 -27.23
N GLY A 156 21.09 -20.41 -27.55
CA GLY A 156 21.23 -21.49 -26.56
C GLY A 156 22.59 -21.51 -25.87
N SER A 157 23.67 -21.33 -26.63
CA SER A 157 25.02 -21.20 -26.06
C SER A 157 25.15 -19.93 -25.19
N ALA A 158 24.61 -18.79 -25.64
CA ALA A 158 24.63 -17.54 -24.89
C ALA A 158 23.90 -17.68 -23.53
N VAL A 159 22.80 -18.45 -23.46
CA VAL A 159 22.13 -18.77 -22.18
C VAL A 159 23.10 -19.39 -21.18
N VAL A 160 23.90 -20.37 -21.63
CA VAL A 160 24.86 -21.08 -20.77
C VAL A 160 25.92 -20.11 -20.22
N TYR A 161 26.48 -19.24 -21.07
CA TYR A 161 27.48 -18.27 -20.64
C TYR A 161 26.93 -17.27 -19.62
N VAL A 162 25.74 -16.71 -19.87
CA VAL A 162 25.10 -15.77 -18.96
C VAL A 162 24.72 -16.45 -17.63
N ALA A 163 24.18 -17.67 -17.69
CA ALA A 163 23.82 -18.44 -16.51
C ALA A 163 25.02 -18.81 -15.66
N LEU A 164 26.12 -19.25 -16.29
CA LEU A 164 27.39 -19.53 -15.58
C LEU A 164 27.99 -18.25 -14.99
N GLY A 165 28.01 -17.13 -15.75
CA GLY A 165 28.45 -15.84 -15.24
C GLY A 165 27.66 -15.37 -14.05
N TRP A 166 26.33 -15.54 -14.07
CA TRP A 166 25.44 -15.25 -12.93
C TRP A 166 25.74 -16.18 -11.74
N SER A 167 25.96 -17.47 -11.97
CA SER A 167 26.28 -18.43 -10.91
C SER A 167 27.62 -18.12 -10.25
N VAL A 168 28.63 -17.73 -11.04
CA VAL A 168 29.96 -17.29 -10.52
C VAL A 168 29.79 -16.02 -9.71
N LYS A 169 28.98 -15.05 -10.20
CA LYS A 169 28.66 -13.83 -9.42
C LYS A 169 28.06 -14.19 -8.08
N GLN A 170 27.08 -15.11 -8.01
CA GLN A 170 26.46 -15.51 -6.76
C GLN A 170 27.44 -16.17 -5.78
N LEU A 171 28.36 -17.02 -6.31
CA LEU A 171 29.43 -17.61 -5.50
C LEU A 171 30.40 -16.54 -4.97
N LEU A 172 30.78 -15.57 -5.80
CA LEU A 172 31.66 -14.47 -5.40
C LEU A 172 30.98 -13.55 -4.39
N GLU A 173 29.70 -13.25 -4.55
CA GLU A 173 28.92 -12.47 -3.58
C GLU A 173 28.81 -13.21 -2.23
N GLY A 174 28.61 -14.52 -2.25
CA GLY A 174 28.51 -15.35 -1.05
C GLY A 174 29.84 -15.57 -0.31
N THR A 175 30.97 -15.27 -0.94
CA THR A 175 32.32 -15.51 -0.38
C THR A 175 33.11 -14.21 -0.21
N ILE A 176 33.66 -13.68 -1.29
CA ILE A 176 34.52 -12.49 -1.29
C ILE A 176 33.67 -11.20 -1.25
N GLY A 177 32.45 -11.25 -1.75
CA GLY A 177 31.52 -10.12 -1.78
C GLY A 177 30.87 -9.78 -0.44
N GLN A 178 30.90 -10.68 0.57
CA GLN A 178 30.30 -10.40 1.88
C GLN A 178 30.87 -9.14 2.56
N PRO A 179 32.17 -8.88 2.61
CA PRO A 179 32.71 -7.62 3.15
C PRO A 179 32.24 -6.40 2.40
N ILE A 180 32.10 -6.50 1.06
CA ILE A 180 31.65 -5.39 0.20
C ILE A 180 30.14 -5.16 0.40
N ALA A 181 29.36 -6.23 0.52
CA ALA A 181 27.94 -6.14 0.82
C ALA A 181 27.69 -5.54 2.23
N LEU A 182 28.49 -5.94 3.25
CA LEU A 182 28.45 -5.36 4.59
C LEU A 182 28.85 -3.88 4.60
N LEU A 183 29.86 -3.49 3.83
CA LEU A 183 30.23 -2.09 3.67
C LEU A 183 29.12 -1.30 2.98
N GLY A 184 28.53 -1.85 1.92
CA GLY A 184 27.38 -1.26 1.22
C GLY A 184 26.18 -1.09 2.14
N ARG A 185 25.86 -2.09 2.96
CA ARG A 185 24.80 -2.06 3.97
C ARG A 185 25.08 -1.01 5.05
N ASN A 186 26.25 -1.04 5.66
CA ASN A 186 26.65 -0.05 6.67
C ASN A 186 26.60 1.38 6.11
N LEU A 187 26.92 1.54 4.83
CA LEU A 187 26.83 2.83 4.15
C LEU A 187 25.36 3.22 3.93
N ALA A 188 24.52 2.28 3.48
CA ALA A 188 23.08 2.50 3.30
C ALA A 188 22.39 2.86 4.63
N ASP A 189 22.68 2.16 5.72
CA ASP A 189 22.16 2.44 7.07
C ASP A 189 22.61 3.81 7.58
N ARG A 190 23.90 4.15 7.39
CA ARG A 190 24.41 5.48 7.77
C ARG A 190 23.74 6.59 6.97
N VAL A 191 23.51 6.38 5.69
CA VAL A 191 22.85 7.33 4.80
C VAL A 191 21.37 7.46 5.17
N ALA A 192 20.66 6.35 5.38
CA ALA A 192 19.29 6.33 5.85
C ALA A 192 19.18 6.92 7.27
N GLY A 193 20.22 6.75 8.09
CA GLY A 193 20.28 7.17 9.50
C GLY A 193 19.51 6.26 10.44
N VAL A 194 19.12 5.08 9.97
CA VAL A 194 18.41 4.01 10.66
C VAL A 194 18.86 2.68 10.09
N ALA A 195 18.77 1.60 10.88
CA ALA A 195 18.96 0.25 10.36
C ALA A 195 17.79 -0.12 9.45
N LEU A 196 18.09 -0.55 8.24
CA LEU A 196 17.09 -0.95 7.25
C LEU A 196 16.77 -2.44 7.41
N ALA A 197 15.49 -2.80 7.34
CA ALA A 197 15.07 -4.20 7.39
C ALA A 197 15.47 -4.95 6.12
N ASP A 198 16.05 -6.13 6.27
CA ASP A 198 16.50 -6.96 5.15
C ASP A 198 15.45 -7.96 4.70
N THR A 199 14.64 -8.43 5.64
CA THR A 199 13.61 -9.44 5.40
C THR A 199 12.22 -8.90 5.66
N HIS A 200 11.22 -9.56 5.05
CA HIS A 200 9.81 -9.22 5.30
C HIS A 200 9.44 -9.43 6.77
N GLU A 201 10.03 -10.41 7.43
CA GLU A 201 9.80 -10.71 8.84
C GLU A 201 10.37 -9.61 9.74
N GLU A 202 11.61 -9.15 9.49
CA GLU A 202 12.20 -8.00 10.19
C GLU A 202 11.40 -6.70 9.95
N LEU A 203 10.88 -6.54 8.73
CA LEU A 203 10.06 -5.39 8.36
C LEU A 203 8.73 -5.39 9.12
N VAL A 204 8.09 -6.55 9.25
CA VAL A 204 6.87 -6.72 10.06
C VAL A 204 7.20 -6.55 11.54
N GLU A 205 8.34 -7.06 12.02
CA GLU A 205 8.78 -6.90 13.39
C GLU A 205 9.09 -5.43 13.72
N GLN A 206 9.76 -4.69 12.83
CA GLN A 206 9.96 -3.24 12.97
C GLN A 206 8.65 -2.47 12.98
N LEU A 207 7.66 -2.86 12.15
CA LEU A 207 6.33 -2.29 12.17
C LEU A 207 5.59 -2.56 13.50
N LEU A 208 5.79 -3.75 14.06
CA LEU A 208 5.16 -4.15 15.30
C LEU A 208 5.87 -3.58 16.54
N ALA A 209 7.20 -3.46 16.49
CA ALA A 209 8.04 -2.91 17.56
C ALA A 209 8.13 -1.37 17.51
N GLY A 210 7.99 -0.79 16.32
CA GLY A 210 8.03 0.66 16.10
C GLY A 210 6.77 1.33 16.62
N ASN A 211 6.84 1.80 17.86
CA ASN A 211 5.84 2.62 18.50
C ASN A 211 5.60 3.93 17.74
N ARG A 212 4.70 3.94 16.74
CA ARG A 212 3.92 5.10 16.24
C ARG A 212 3.42 4.82 14.83
N PRO A 213 2.18 4.96 14.52
CA PRO A 213 1.11 5.82 15.03
C PRO A 213 0.29 5.23 16.17
N ALA A 214 0.79 4.21 16.86
CA ALA A 214 0.14 3.66 18.05
C ALA A 214 0.32 4.53 19.31
N GLU A 215 1.13 5.61 19.27
CA GLU A 215 1.24 6.52 20.44
C GLU A 215 -0.11 7.10 20.87
N PRO A 216 -1.00 7.54 20.00
CA PRO A 216 -2.33 7.98 20.44
C PRO A 216 -3.15 6.87 21.09
N ILE A 217 -3.09 5.63 20.55
CA ILE A 217 -3.78 4.46 21.12
C ILE A 217 -3.16 4.09 22.46
N ILE A 218 -1.82 4.07 22.55
CA ILE A 218 -1.10 3.72 23.78
C ILE A 218 -1.21 4.85 24.81
N ALA A 219 -1.13 6.12 24.39
CA ALA A 219 -1.27 7.24 25.29
C ALA A 219 -2.70 7.34 25.85
N ALA A 220 -3.72 7.17 25.02
CA ALA A 220 -5.12 7.10 25.47
C ALA A 220 -5.35 5.91 26.40
N SER A 221 -4.81 4.74 26.06
CA SER A 221 -4.88 3.54 26.89
C SER A 221 -4.11 3.71 28.21
N GLN A 222 -2.95 4.35 28.21
CA GLN A 222 -2.17 4.62 29.43
C GLN A 222 -2.83 5.67 30.33
N THR A 223 -3.46 6.69 29.77
CA THR A 223 -4.22 7.67 30.54
C THR A 223 -5.43 7.02 31.20
N GLN A 224 -6.16 6.18 30.48
CA GLN A 224 -7.30 5.43 31.03
C GLN A 224 -6.86 4.36 32.04
N LEU A 225 -5.73 3.67 31.79
CA LEU A 225 -5.15 2.74 32.76
C LEU A 225 -4.68 3.47 34.03
N ARG A 226 -4.23 4.72 33.90
CA ARG A 226 -3.90 5.55 35.04
C ARG A 226 -5.14 5.94 35.83
N GLU A 227 -6.20 6.38 35.17
CA GLU A 227 -7.49 6.68 35.80
C GLU A 227 -8.11 5.45 36.47
N VAL A 228 -8.07 4.28 35.81
CA VAL A 228 -8.52 2.99 36.38
C VAL A 228 -7.65 2.62 37.58
N ARG A 229 -6.34 2.80 37.52
CA ARG A 229 -5.43 2.55 38.64
C ARG A 229 -5.68 3.50 39.81
N GLU A 230 -5.92 4.79 39.54
CA GLU A 230 -6.29 5.77 40.57
C GLU A 230 -7.66 5.47 41.19
N PHE A 231 -8.61 4.99 40.38
CA PHE A 231 -9.93 4.53 40.85
C PHE A 231 -9.82 3.26 41.71
N ILE A 232 -9.00 2.28 41.32
CA ILE A 232 -8.71 1.08 42.10
C ILE A 232 -8.02 1.45 43.40
N GLN A 233 -7.03 2.37 43.38
CA GLN A 233 -6.34 2.84 44.60
C GLN A 233 -7.27 3.66 45.52
N ALA A 234 -8.23 4.37 44.96
CA ALA A 234 -9.25 5.07 45.76
C ALA A 234 -10.26 4.09 46.37
N SER A 235 -10.62 3.04 45.64
CA SER A 235 -11.51 1.97 46.13
C SER A 235 -10.86 1.10 47.19
N ASP A 236 -9.52 0.90 47.11
CA ASP A 236 -8.75 0.06 48.04
C ASP A 236 -8.53 0.74 49.41
N ARG A 237 -8.73 2.07 49.50
CA ARG A 237 -8.75 2.80 50.76
C ARG A 237 -9.99 2.53 51.62
N SER A 238 -11.00 1.89 51.04
CA SER A 238 -12.27 1.56 51.70
C SER A 238 -12.48 0.05 51.93
N ALA A 239 -11.50 -0.80 51.64
CA ALA A 239 -11.59 -2.25 51.76
C ALA A 239 -10.99 -2.80 53.07
N PRO A 240 -11.56 -3.92 53.62
CA PRO A 240 -11.04 -4.58 54.83
C PRO A 240 -9.62 -5.13 54.64
N GLU A 241 -8.87 -5.23 55.75
CA GLU A 241 -7.45 -5.48 55.84
C GLU A 241 -6.96 -6.83 55.21
N GLU A 242 -7.82 -7.81 55.07
CA GLU A 242 -7.51 -9.11 54.43
C GLU A 242 -7.33 -9.04 52.90
N ALA A 243 -7.92 -8.06 52.23
CA ALA A 243 -7.79 -7.86 50.78
C ALA A 243 -6.48 -7.15 50.39
N ARG A 244 -5.83 -6.45 51.34
CA ARG A 244 -4.60 -5.71 51.09
C ARG A 244 -3.37 -6.59 50.92
N THR A 245 -3.33 -7.76 51.56
CA THR A 245 -2.17 -8.66 51.54
C THR A 245 -2.00 -9.35 50.19
N VAL A 246 -3.08 -9.63 49.48
CA VAL A 246 -3.04 -10.26 48.14
C VAL A 246 -2.62 -9.26 47.04
N ALA A 247 -3.05 -8.00 47.16
CA ALA A 247 -2.68 -6.96 46.21
C ALA A 247 -1.18 -6.56 46.29
N GLN A 248 -0.58 -6.58 47.48
CA GLN A 248 0.84 -6.26 47.69
C GLN A 248 1.78 -7.29 47.12
N THR A 249 1.38 -8.54 47.03
CA THR A 249 2.22 -9.63 46.45
C THR A 249 2.31 -9.60 44.92
N LEU A 250 1.37 -8.91 44.25
CA LEU A 250 1.32 -8.80 42.79
C LEU A 250 2.03 -7.53 42.24
N THR A 251 2.43 -6.61 43.09
CA THR A 251 3.02 -5.31 42.69
C THR A 251 4.53 -5.20 42.93
N ALA A 252 5.19 -6.22 43.42
CA ALA A 252 6.64 -6.21 43.68
C ALA A 252 7.44 -6.60 42.42
N GLN A 253 7.72 -5.63 41.56
CA GLN A 253 8.84 -5.67 40.63
C GLN A 253 9.74 -4.45 40.79
N PRO A 254 11.08 -4.60 40.66
CA PRO A 254 12.04 -3.63 41.17
C PRO A 254 12.20 -2.42 40.25
N SER A 255 12.10 -1.27 40.84
CA SER A 255 12.51 0.02 40.27
C SER A 255 14.02 0.16 40.29
N ALA A 256 14.64 0.31 39.13
CA ALA A 256 15.96 0.92 39.01
C ALA A 256 16.08 1.59 37.64
N SER A 257 15.85 2.88 37.57
CA SER A 257 16.51 3.76 36.60
C SER A 257 16.52 5.21 37.13
N THR A 258 17.74 5.63 37.45
CA THR A 258 18.17 6.97 37.80
C THR A 258 17.80 7.99 36.72
N PRO A 259 17.33 9.21 37.04
CA PRO A 259 17.06 10.22 36.03
C PRO A 259 18.37 10.81 35.51
N LEU A 260 18.61 10.65 34.23
CA LEU A 260 19.67 11.34 33.51
C LEU A 260 19.26 12.79 33.26
N ASN A 261 19.91 13.68 33.94
CA ASN A 261 19.92 15.12 33.71
C ASN A 261 20.49 15.40 32.30
N ILE A 262 19.65 15.84 31.37
CA ILE A 262 20.09 16.37 30.07
C ILE A 262 20.19 17.89 30.22
N THR A 263 21.32 18.34 30.72
CA THR A 263 21.77 19.72 30.60
C THR A 263 22.37 19.91 29.21
N GLN A 264 21.84 20.85 28.47
CA GLN A 264 22.41 21.64 27.37
C GLN A 264 23.76 21.16 26.81
N ARG A 265 23.77 20.74 25.57
CA ARG A 265 24.93 20.88 24.68
C ARG A 265 24.56 21.73 23.47
N THR A 266 25.11 22.92 23.51
CA THR A 266 25.15 23.96 22.50
C THR A 266 25.86 23.51 21.23
N ASN A 267 25.31 23.95 20.12
CA ASN A 267 25.95 24.32 18.85
C ASN A 267 27.08 23.44 18.30
N THR A 268 26.73 22.59 17.38
CA THR A 268 27.55 22.40 16.17
C THR A 268 26.64 22.56 14.97
N SER A 269 26.91 23.58 14.18
CA SER A 269 26.23 23.94 12.95
C SER A 269 26.39 22.83 11.90
N ASN A 270 25.46 21.91 11.89
CA ASN A 270 25.37 20.88 10.85
C ASN A 270 24.58 21.48 9.68
N PRO A 271 25.17 21.66 8.48
CA PRO A 271 24.51 22.30 7.34
C PRO A 271 23.19 21.64 6.96
N LEU A 272 22.99 20.36 7.29
CA LEU A 272 21.73 19.63 7.07
C LEU A 272 20.62 20.07 8.03
N VAL A 273 20.95 20.54 9.24
CA VAL A 273 19.97 21.07 10.20
C VAL A 273 19.48 22.46 9.79
N GLN A 274 20.36 23.26 9.17
CA GLN A 274 19.99 24.56 8.61
C GLN A 274 19.07 24.45 7.39
N LEU A 275 19.25 23.41 6.57
CA LEU A 275 18.32 23.11 5.45
C LEU A 275 16.93 22.73 5.97
N ASP A 276 16.83 21.96 7.04
CA ASP A 276 15.55 21.54 7.64
C ASP A 276 14.81 22.73 8.29
N GLN A 277 15.54 23.66 8.91
CA GLN A 277 14.96 24.91 9.44
C GLN A 277 14.55 25.89 8.33
N LYS A 278 15.26 25.94 7.22
CA LYS A 278 14.96 26.84 6.10
C LYS A 278 13.74 26.38 5.31
N THR A 279 13.51 25.05 5.21
CA THR A 279 12.29 24.50 4.60
C THR A 279 11.04 24.71 5.43
N ARG A 280 11.14 24.88 6.75
CA ARG A 280 10.00 25.24 7.63
C ARG A 280 9.47 26.66 7.41
N SER A 281 10.26 27.55 6.81
CA SER A 281 9.87 28.94 6.55
C SER A 281 9.20 29.18 5.19
N ILE A 282 9.05 28.14 4.35
CA ILE A 282 8.44 28.28 3.02
C ILE A 282 6.92 28.35 3.20
N PRO A 283 6.24 29.39 2.66
CA PRO A 283 4.78 29.50 2.69
C PRO A 283 4.10 28.25 2.13
N GLN A 284 2.97 27.87 2.71
CA GLN A 284 2.23 26.64 2.33
C GLN A 284 1.84 26.63 0.85
N SER A 285 1.48 27.80 0.29
CA SER A 285 1.21 28.00 -1.14
C SER A 285 2.40 27.64 -2.05
N ILE A 286 3.63 27.97 -1.62
CA ILE A 286 4.84 27.66 -2.38
C ILE A 286 5.15 26.16 -2.29
N LYS A 287 4.96 25.52 -1.13
CA LYS A 287 5.11 24.07 -0.97
C LYS A 287 4.11 23.33 -1.87
N LEU A 288 2.87 23.79 -1.92
CA LEU A 288 1.84 23.24 -2.78
C LEU A 288 2.21 23.39 -4.26
N ALA A 289 2.60 24.59 -4.69
CA ALA A 289 3.03 24.83 -6.07
C ALA A 289 4.22 23.95 -6.46
N LEU A 290 5.22 23.83 -5.57
CA LEU A 290 6.39 22.98 -5.81
C LEU A 290 5.99 21.50 -5.92
N SER A 291 5.10 21.01 -5.06
CA SER A 291 4.62 19.62 -5.14
C SER A 291 3.86 19.34 -6.44
N LEU A 292 3.03 20.27 -6.91
CA LEU A 292 2.33 20.14 -8.19
C LEU A 292 3.30 20.13 -9.38
N VAL A 293 4.34 20.98 -9.34
CA VAL A 293 5.39 20.99 -10.38
C VAL A 293 6.15 19.66 -10.40
N VAL A 294 6.56 19.15 -9.23
CA VAL A 294 7.25 17.85 -9.13
C VAL A 294 6.35 16.72 -9.63
N MET A 295 5.06 16.73 -9.28
CA MET A 295 4.11 15.74 -9.77
C MET A 295 3.93 15.82 -11.30
N ALA A 296 3.82 17.02 -11.86
CA ALA A 296 3.70 17.22 -13.31
C ALA A 296 4.96 16.73 -14.05
N ILE A 297 6.15 17.01 -13.51
CA ILE A 297 7.42 16.51 -14.06
C ILE A 297 7.47 14.98 -13.98
N ALA A 298 7.11 14.37 -12.84
CA ALA A 298 7.08 12.91 -12.68
C ALA A 298 6.10 12.27 -13.66
N PHE A 299 4.92 12.86 -13.84
CA PHE A 299 3.94 12.39 -14.81
C PHE A 299 4.45 12.49 -16.26
N ALA A 300 5.06 13.62 -16.61
CA ALA A 300 5.68 13.80 -17.94
C ALA A 300 6.81 12.78 -18.19
N ILE A 301 7.65 12.51 -17.20
CA ILE A 301 8.70 11.48 -17.29
C ILE A 301 8.08 10.11 -17.56
N ILE A 302 7.03 9.74 -16.85
CA ILE A 302 6.34 8.46 -17.05
C ILE A 302 5.73 8.38 -18.46
N LEU A 303 5.11 9.46 -18.94
CA LEU A 303 4.59 9.52 -20.32
C LEU A 303 5.69 9.28 -21.36
N VAL A 304 6.87 9.92 -21.17
CA VAL A 304 8.02 9.75 -22.07
C VAL A 304 8.58 8.32 -22.01
N LEU A 305 8.74 7.77 -20.81
CA LEU A 305 9.25 6.41 -20.62
C LEU A 305 8.29 5.35 -21.22
N LEU A 306 6.99 5.57 -21.12
CA LEU A 306 5.98 4.67 -21.66
C LEU A 306 5.66 4.90 -23.14
N TYR A 307 6.20 5.96 -23.76
CA TYR A 307 5.96 6.29 -25.18
C TYR A 307 6.33 5.14 -26.15
N PRO A 308 7.45 4.41 -25.99
CA PRO A 308 7.76 3.27 -26.86
C PRO A 308 6.71 2.16 -26.82
N ILE A 309 6.11 1.90 -25.64
CA ILE A 309 5.02 0.93 -25.48
C ILE A 309 3.78 1.41 -26.21
N ARG A 310 3.41 2.69 -26.03
CA ARG A 310 2.31 3.32 -26.77
C ARG A 310 2.50 3.14 -28.28
N ASN A 311 3.68 3.46 -28.78
CA ASN A 311 3.98 3.38 -30.20
C ASN A 311 3.95 1.94 -30.72
N GLY A 312 4.43 0.97 -29.93
CA GLY A 312 4.33 -0.46 -30.26
C GLY A 312 2.90 -0.98 -30.31
N LEU A 313 2.03 -0.54 -29.40
CA LEU A 313 0.64 -0.99 -29.30
C LEU A 313 -0.28 -0.30 -30.32
N PHE A 314 -0.05 0.99 -30.65
CA PHE A 314 -0.96 1.82 -31.42
C PHE A 314 -0.38 2.34 -32.73
N SER A 315 0.81 1.91 -33.16
CA SER A 315 1.45 2.37 -34.41
C SER A 315 0.65 2.04 -35.68
N TRP A 316 -0.21 1.03 -35.61
CA TRP A 316 -1.08 0.62 -36.71
C TRP A 316 -2.33 1.51 -36.86
N TYR A 317 -2.60 2.39 -35.87
CA TYR A 317 -3.68 3.38 -35.89
C TYR A 317 -3.10 4.79 -36.03
N GLN A 318 -2.72 5.19 -37.25
CA GLN A 318 -2.03 6.48 -37.46
C GLN A 318 -2.92 7.59 -38.07
N HIS A 319 -4.24 7.41 -38.24
CA HIS A 319 -5.05 8.36 -38.99
C HIS A 319 -6.29 8.83 -38.21
N GLY A 320 -6.44 10.17 -38.14
CA GLY A 320 -7.67 10.86 -37.83
C GLY A 320 -8.17 10.79 -36.40
N LEU A 321 -9.49 10.77 -36.23
CA LEU A 321 -10.19 10.80 -34.93
C LEU A 321 -9.81 9.62 -34.03
N TRP A 322 -9.50 8.45 -34.58
CA TRP A 322 -9.10 7.26 -33.84
C TRP A 322 -7.76 7.42 -33.13
N GLN A 323 -6.82 8.12 -33.72
CA GLN A 323 -5.53 8.43 -33.06
C GLN A 323 -5.78 9.25 -31.80
N LEU A 324 -6.64 10.28 -31.87
CA LEU A 324 -6.99 11.09 -30.70
C LEU A 324 -7.64 10.24 -29.60
N ILE A 325 -8.54 9.34 -29.94
CA ILE A 325 -9.20 8.44 -28.98
C ILE A 325 -8.17 7.54 -28.30
N PHE A 326 -7.27 6.92 -29.05
CA PHE A 326 -6.23 6.06 -28.48
C PHE A 326 -5.22 6.85 -27.64
N ASP A 327 -4.90 8.08 -28.02
CA ASP A 327 -4.05 8.96 -27.21
C ASP A 327 -4.72 9.33 -25.87
N LEU A 328 -6.00 9.62 -25.88
CA LEU A 328 -6.77 9.89 -24.66
C LEU A 328 -6.87 8.65 -23.76
N ILE A 329 -7.10 7.47 -24.35
CA ILE A 329 -7.09 6.20 -23.61
C ILE A 329 -5.72 5.97 -22.98
N TRP A 330 -4.64 6.19 -23.74
CA TRP A 330 -3.28 6.02 -23.27
C TRP A 330 -2.95 6.98 -22.12
N ILE A 331 -3.28 8.25 -22.25
CA ILE A 331 -3.11 9.25 -21.18
C ILE A 331 -3.90 8.80 -19.93
N GLY A 332 -5.12 8.28 -20.12
CA GLY A 332 -5.92 7.74 -19.03
C GLY A 332 -5.26 6.54 -18.33
N VAL A 333 -4.68 5.60 -19.08
CA VAL A 333 -3.94 4.46 -18.53
C VAL A 333 -2.71 4.92 -17.76
N VAL A 334 -1.94 5.86 -18.31
CA VAL A 334 -0.75 6.41 -17.62
C VAL A 334 -1.16 7.20 -16.38
N ALA A 335 -2.23 7.97 -16.42
CA ALA A 335 -2.76 8.67 -15.25
C ALA A 335 -3.21 7.69 -14.16
N LEU A 336 -3.79 6.55 -14.55
CA LEU A 336 -4.15 5.48 -13.63
C LEU A 336 -2.92 4.87 -12.95
N VAL A 337 -1.89 4.54 -13.71
CA VAL A 337 -0.63 4.00 -13.18
C VAL A 337 0.01 5.03 -12.22
N PHE A 338 0.02 6.29 -12.60
CA PHE A 338 0.53 7.38 -11.78
C PHE A 338 -0.25 7.54 -10.47
N ALA A 339 -1.58 7.57 -10.53
CA ALA A 339 -2.44 7.61 -9.35
C ALA A 339 -2.23 6.37 -8.46
N GLY A 340 -2.02 5.19 -9.07
CA GLY A 340 -1.71 3.95 -8.38
C GLY A 340 -0.40 3.99 -7.60
N ILE A 341 0.60 4.69 -8.11
CA ILE A 341 1.87 4.90 -7.41
C ILE A 341 1.73 5.96 -6.31
N LEU A 342 0.94 7.01 -6.55
CA LEU A 342 0.75 8.08 -5.56
C LEU A 342 -0.08 7.64 -4.36
N ALA A 343 -1.09 6.81 -4.54
CA ALA A 343 -1.97 6.37 -3.45
C ALA A 343 -1.22 5.66 -2.30
N PRO A 344 -0.33 4.68 -2.54
CA PRO A 344 0.50 4.13 -1.47
C PRO A 344 1.52 5.11 -0.92
N LEU A 345 2.07 6.02 -1.75
CA LEU A 345 3.04 7.02 -1.29
C LEU A 345 2.42 7.99 -0.28
N GLU A 346 1.16 8.34 -0.42
CA GLU A 346 0.44 9.16 0.57
C GLU A 346 0.43 8.48 1.94
N SER A 347 0.06 7.20 2.00
CA SER A 347 0.00 6.43 3.24
C SER A 347 1.39 6.20 3.85
N LEU A 348 2.38 5.92 3.01
CA LEU A 348 3.76 5.73 3.44
C LEU A 348 4.40 7.03 3.93
N GLY A 349 4.13 8.16 3.26
CA GLY A 349 4.60 9.48 3.68
C GLY A 349 4.02 9.89 5.03
N TRP A 350 2.74 9.58 5.27
CA TRP A 350 2.11 9.75 6.58
C TRP A 350 2.80 8.89 7.63
N TRP A 351 3.00 7.60 7.39
CA TRP A 351 3.71 6.71 8.30
C TRP A 351 5.13 7.19 8.62
N ALA A 352 5.85 7.68 7.61
CA ALA A 352 7.21 8.18 7.77
C ALA A 352 7.29 9.54 8.49
N GLY A 353 6.13 10.18 8.80
CA GLY A 353 6.08 11.50 9.42
C GLY A 353 6.56 12.62 8.49
N TRP A 354 6.38 12.47 7.17
CA TRP A 354 6.77 13.51 6.20
C TRP A 354 5.78 14.68 6.14
N TYR A 355 4.54 14.43 6.54
CA TYR A 355 3.54 15.46 6.73
C TYR A 355 3.68 15.99 8.15
N ASN A 356 3.70 17.32 8.35
CA ASN A 356 3.61 17.91 9.66
C ASN A 356 2.20 17.61 10.18
N ASP A 357 2.07 16.53 10.91
CA ASP A 357 0.89 16.23 11.69
C ASP A 357 0.95 17.04 12.98
N ASP A 358 0.64 18.32 12.88
CA ASP A 358 -0.18 18.93 13.91
C ASP A 358 -1.57 18.28 13.74
N LEU A 359 -1.65 17.01 14.13
CA LEU A 359 -2.91 16.41 14.50
C LEU A 359 -3.41 17.27 15.67
N ASP A 360 -4.22 18.27 15.36
CA ASP A 360 -5.21 18.78 16.29
C ASP A 360 -6.15 17.60 16.60
N THR A 361 -5.63 16.65 17.38
CA THR A 361 -6.41 15.80 18.24
C THR A 361 -6.81 16.68 19.43
N ALA A 362 -7.36 17.84 19.16
CA ALA A 362 -8.27 18.45 20.09
C ALA A 362 -9.43 17.44 20.18
N PRO A 363 -9.65 16.78 21.32
CA PRO A 363 -10.87 16.02 21.50
C PRO A 363 -11.98 17.00 21.14
N ALA A 364 -12.80 16.63 20.15
CA ALA A 364 -14.00 17.38 19.81
C ALA A 364 -14.65 17.73 21.16
N SER A 365 -14.67 19.02 21.44
CA SER A 365 -15.03 19.69 22.68
C SER A 365 -15.83 18.79 23.64
N SER A 366 -15.29 18.60 24.84
CA SER A 366 -15.87 17.95 26.01
C SER A 366 -17.30 18.44 26.39
N ASP A 367 -17.92 19.27 25.57
CA ASP A 367 -19.25 19.84 25.81
C ASP A 367 -20.42 18.89 25.43
N LEU A 368 -20.15 17.77 24.74
CA LEU A 368 -21.16 16.73 24.49
C LEU A 368 -21.21 15.64 25.59
N ALA A 369 -20.34 15.71 26.60
CA ALA A 369 -20.27 14.72 27.68
C ALA A 369 -21.28 14.99 28.82
N GLN A 370 -22.15 15.99 28.71
CA GLN A 370 -23.18 16.28 29.70
C GLN A 370 -24.56 16.17 29.08
N SER A 371 -25.07 15.00 28.95
CA SER A 371 -26.47 14.65 29.28
C SER A 371 -26.81 13.24 28.82
N THR A 372 -27.60 12.63 29.65
CA THR A 372 -28.39 11.41 29.54
C THR A 372 -27.75 10.14 30.08
N SER A 373 -28.47 9.55 31.03
CA SER A 373 -28.40 8.19 31.51
C SER A 373 -28.01 7.21 30.38
N ARG A 374 -26.70 6.89 30.26
CA ARG A 374 -26.20 5.98 29.21
C ARG A 374 -26.75 4.60 29.46
N LYS A 375 -27.66 4.15 28.61
CA LYS A 375 -28.02 2.73 28.48
C LYS A 375 -26.71 1.92 28.36
N SER A 376 -26.63 0.77 29.01
CA SER A 376 -25.47 -0.12 28.89
C SER A 376 -25.34 -0.55 27.43
N VAL A 377 -24.26 -0.18 26.77
CA VAL A 377 -23.96 -0.61 25.39
C VAL A 377 -23.39 -2.02 25.46
N ASN A 378 -24.03 -2.95 24.76
CA ASN A 378 -23.65 -4.36 24.73
C ASN A 378 -22.82 -4.73 23.47
N ARG A 379 -22.89 -3.91 22.43
CA ARG A 379 -22.18 -4.09 21.16
C ARG A 379 -22.07 -2.76 20.42
N TYR A 380 -20.94 -2.56 19.75
CA TYR A 380 -20.77 -1.49 18.77
C TYR A 380 -20.81 -2.06 17.36
N VAL A 381 -21.51 -1.37 16.47
CA VAL A 381 -21.56 -1.65 15.03
C VAL A 381 -20.89 -0.49 14.31
N VAL A 382 -19.88 -0.77 13.50
CA VAL A 382 -19.15 0.25 12.74
C VAL A 382 -19.42 0.05 11.27
N TYR A 383 -19.95 1.07 10.59
CA TYR A 383 -20.18 1.03 9.14
C TYR A 383 -19.00 1.58 8.36
N LEU A 384 -18.57 0.85 7.34
CA LEU A 384 -17.43 1.15 6.46
C LEU A 384 -17.90 1.10 5.00
N ASP A 385 -17.84 2.25 4.32
CA ASP A 385 -18.46 2.44 3.02
C ASP A 385 -17.64 1.83 1.86
N GLY A 386 -18.26 1.75 0.69
CA GLY A 386 -17.65 1.28 -0.56
C GLY A 386 -16.70 2.28 -1.20
N ILE A 387 -16.12 1.89 -2.35
CA ILE A 387 -15.12 2.67 -3.09
C ILE A 387 -15.64 4.04 -3.59
N GLY A 388 -16.95 4.29 -3.53
CA GLY A 388 -17.55 5.57 -3.88
C GLY A 388 -17.28 6.69 -2.88
N GLN A 389 -16.76 6.40 -1.69
CA GLN A 389 -16.55 7.40 -0.64
C GLN A 389 -15.43 8.39 -0.98
N SER A 390 -15.69 9.67 -0.86
CA SER A 390 -14.71 10.76 -1.06
C SER A 390 -14.63 11.75 0.12
N GLY A 391 -15.62 11.71 1.01
CA GLY A 391 -15.74 12.56 2.18
C GLY A 391 -16.59 11.89 3.26
N GLU A 392 -17.03 12.68 4.21
CA GLU A 392 -17.94 12.22 5.27
C GLU A 392 -19.37 12.05 4.78
N GLU A 393 -19.74 12.76 3.69
CA GLU A 393 -21.07 12.67 3.08
C GLU A 393 -21.22 11.35 2.31
N TYR A 394 -22.32 10.67 2.58
CA TYR A 394 -22.71 9.43 1.90
C TYR A 394 -23.53 9.72 0.65
N THR A 395 -23.59 8.75 -0.25
CA THR A 395 -24.56 8.77 -1.34
C THR A 395 -25.98 8.54 -0.81
N PRO A 396 -27.01 9.03 -1.49
CA PRO A 396 -28.41 8.93 -0.98
C PRO A 396 -28.87 7.51 -0.62
N ASP A 397 -28.40 6.51 -1.37
CA ASP A 397 -28.69 5.10 -1.11
C ASP A 397 -28.06 4.57 0.20
N ILE A 398 -26.85 5.03 0.50
CA ILE A 398 -26.15 4.71 1.77
C ILE A 398 -26.82 5.46 2.93
N GLU A 399 -27.17 6.72 2.76
CA GLU A 399 -27.91 7.47 3.79
C GLU A 399 -29.27 6.82 4.12
N ASP A 400 -30.02 6.40 3.11
CA ASP A 400 -31.29 5.70 3.29
C ASP A 400 -31.08 4.36 4.01
N PHE A 401 -30.02 3.63 3.68
CA PHE A 401 -29.66 2.40 4.38
C PHE A 401 -29.34 2.63 5.85
N LEU A 402 -28.47 3.59 6.18
CA LEU A 402 -28.06 3.88 7.55
C LEU A 402 -29.26 4.40 8.38
N ARG A 403 -30.08 5.28 7.79
CA ARG A 403 -31.30 5.81 8.40
C ARG A 403 -32.32 4.70 8.70
N ALA A 404 -32.36 3.65 7.88
CA ALA A 404 -33.26 2.51 8.11
C ALA A 404 -32.65 1.48 9.08
N LEU A 405 -31.32 1.30 9.07
CA LEU A 405 -30.62 0.34 9.93
C LEU A 405 -30.59 0.80 11.39
N GLU A 406 -30.25 2.07 11.67
CA GLU A 406 -30.03 2.57 13.02
C GLU A 406 -31.21 2.32 13.98
N PRO A 407 -32.45 2.71 13.65
CA PRO A 407 -33.62 2.43 14.52
C PRO A 407 -33.99 0.97 14.59
N ALA A 408 -33.54 0.13 13.65
CA ALA A 408 -33.83 -1.31 13.63
C ALA A 408 -32.85 -2.12 14.49
N LEU A 409 -31.73 -1.52 14.92
CA LEU A 409 -30.74 -2.20 15.76
C LEU A 409 -31.33 -2.62 17.11
N PRO A 410 -30.93 -3.76 17.67
CA PRO A 410 -31.33 -4.20 18.99
C PRO A 410 -30.97 -3.18 20.08
N SER A 411 -31.75 -3.15 21.17
CA SER A 411 -31.47 -2.31 22.33
C SER A 411 -30.06 -2.61 22.88
N GLY A 412 -29.27 -1.57 23.13
CA GLY A 412 -27.86 -1.70 23.59
C GLY A 412 -26.85 -1.91 22.49
N VAL A 413 -27.24 -1.83 21.22
CA VAL A 413 -26.32 -1.77 20.07
C VAL A 413 -26.18 -0.33 19.61
N GLU A 414 -24.93 0.17 19.51
CA GLU A 414 -24.60 1.52 19.10
C GLU A 414 -23.96 1.52 17.71
N LEU A 415 -24.40 2.44 16.80
CA LEU A 415 -23.89 2.56 15.46
C LEU A 415 -22.83 3.66 15.37
N VAL A 416 -21.66 3.34 14.83
CA VAL A 416 -20.57 4.27 14.50
C VAL A 416 -20.52 4.43 12.98
N GLN A 417 -20.62 5.65 12.51
CA GLN A 417 -20.63 6.02 11.09
C GLN A 417 -19.79 7.29 10.82
N GLY A 418 -19.66 7.73 9.58
CA GLY A 418 -18.90 8.93 9.20
C GLY A 418 -17.39 8.71 9.13
N LEU A 419 -16.92 7.45 9.03
CA LEU A 419 -15.50 7.15 8.96
C LEU A 419 -15.00 7.15 7.51
N MET A 420 -13.94 7.92 7.23
CA MET A 420 -13.31 8.00 5.91
C MET A 420 -12.20 6.95 5.76
N MET A 421 -12.58 5.75 5.30
CA MET A 421 -11.68 4.59 5.18
C MET A 421 -10.58 4.73 4.13
N TYR A 422 -10.81 5.56 3.12
CA TYR A 422 -9.88 5.74 2.00
C TYR A 422 -8.84 6.83 2.27
N SER A 423 -8.69 7.22 3.53
CA SER A 423 -7.68 8.15 4.02
C SER A 423 -7.22 7.75 5.42
N VAL A 424 -5.94 7.43 5.58
CA VAL A 424 -5.35 7.09 6.89
C VAL A 424 -5.41 8.22 7.92
N LEU A 425 -5.68 9.44 7.47
CA LEU A 425 -5.83 10.62 8.34
C LEU A 425 -7.29 10.93 8.69
N ASN A 426 -8.23 10.09 8.28
CA ASN A 426 -9.68 10.35 8.38
C ASN A 426 -10.09 11.74 7.83
N LYS A 427 -9.33 12.24 6.85
CA LYS A 427 -9.59 13.55 6.23
C LYS A 427 -10.22 13.38 4.86
N PRO A 428 -11.26 14.14 4.53
CA PRO A 428 -11.86 14.15 3.20
C PRO A 428 -10.83 14.41 2.10
N LEU A 429 -11.08 13.88 0.88
CA LEU A 429 -10.18 14.08 -0.25
C LEU A 429 -10.15 15.53 -0.75
N ASN A 430 -11.19 16.29 -0.46
CA ASN A 430 -11.40 17.67 -0.89
C ASN A 430 -10.73 18.72 0.01
N GLU A 431 -10.04 18.31 1.09
CA GLU A 431 -9.38 19.20 2.06
C GLU A 431 -7.86 19.04 2.05
N ASP A 432 -7.14 20.15 2.20
CA ASP A 432 -5.70 20.30 2.48
C ASP A 432 -4.72 19.34 1.75
N ARG A 433 -5.02 19.01 0.49
CA ARG A 433 -4.21 18.11 -0.33
C ARG A 433 -3.78 18.77 -1.64
N PRO A 434 -2.67 18.35 -2.25
CA PRO A 434 -2.17 18.92 -3.50
C PRO A 434 -3.18 18.92 -4.65
N LEU A 435 -4.09 17.94 -4.69
CA LEU A 435 -5.12 17.80 -5.73
C LEU A 435 -6.55 18.02 -5.19
N ALA A 436 -6.71 18.66 -4.03
CA ALA A 436 -8.00 18.89 -3.39
C ALA A 436 -9.03 19.57 -4.33
N PHE A 437 -8.58 20.46 -5.22
CA PHE A 437 -9.46 21.11 -6.18
C PHE A 437 -10.09 20.13 -7.20
N LEU A 438 -9.34 19.10 -7.63
CA LEU A 438 -9.86 18.03 -8.51
C LEU A 438 -10.87 17.16 -7.76
N TRP A 439 -10.56 16.85 -6.50
CA TRP A 439 -11.45 16.05 -5.68
C TRP A 439 -12.73 16.80 -5.32
N ARG A 440 -12.68 18.12 -5.05
CA ARG A 440 -13.87 18.94 -4.88
C ARG A 440 -14.77 18.94 -6.14
N LEU A 441 -14.16 19.02 -7.32
CA LEU A 441 -14.91 18.95 -8.58
C LEU A 441 -15.49 17.54 -8.81
N ALA A 442 -14.74 16.51 -8.50
CA ALA A 442 -15.18 15.11 -8.60
C ALA A 442 -16.34 14.82 -7.62
N ASP A 443 -16.26 15.32 -6.41
CA ASP A 443 -17.26 15.13 -5.37
C ASP A 443 -18.59 15.81 -5.73
N LYS A 444 -18.54 17.07 -6.16
CA LYS A 444 -19.71 17.78 -6.64
C LYS A 444 -20.44 17.07 -7.79
N THR A 445 -19.68 16.49 -8.73
CA THR A 445 -20.24 15.73 -9.85
C THR A 445 -20.76 14.37 -9.45
N ARG A 446 -20.10 13.68 -8.51
CA ARG A 446 -20.50 12.37 -7.99
C ARG A 446 -21.87 12.40 -7.31
N LEU A 447 -22.10 13.39 -6.45
CA LEU A 447 -23.37 13.55 -5.72
C LEU A 447 -24.55 13.83 -6.67
N THR A 448 -24.28 14.50 -7.79
CA THR A 448 -25.31 14.81 -8.79
C THR A 448 -25.45 13.74 -9.89
N ASN A 449 -24.34 13.10 -10.28
CA ASN A 449 -24.32 12.05 -11.30
C ASN A 449 -23.15 11.08 -11.02
N PRO A 450 -23.40 9.96 -10.31
CA PRO A 450 -22.36 8.98 -9.96
C PRO A 450 -21.64 8.36 -11.16
N ALA A 451 -22.26 8.37 -12.35
CA ALA A 451 -21.66 7.89 -13.59
C ALA A 451 -20.78 8.92 -14.30
N ALA A 452 -20.66 10.14 -13.76
CA ALA A 452 -19.81 11.16 -14.35
C ALA A 452 -18.33 10.73 -14.33
N LEU A 453 -17.59 11.10 -15.37
CA LEU A 453 -16.16 10.73 -15.56
C LEU A 453 -15.31 11.04 -14.32
N LEU A 454 -15.58 12.15 -13.63
CA LEU A 454 -14.86 12.51 -12.40
C LEU A 454 -15.20 11.62 -11.20
N GLY A 455 -16.45 11.11 -11.12
CA GLY A 455 -16.84 10.11 -10.12
C GLY A 455 -16.07 8.79 -10.31
N ILE A 456 -15.79 8.41 -11.56
CA ILE A 456 -14.98 7.23 -11.89
C ILE A 456 -13.55 7.38 -11.33
N LEU A 457 -12.97 8.59 -11.30
CA LEU A 457 -11.63 8.82 -10.73
C LEU A 457 -11.59 8.54 -9.22
N VAL A 458 -12.63 8.90 -8.47
CA VAL A 458 -12.74 8.58 -7.04
C VAL A 458 -12.78 7.06 -6.86
N ASN A 459 -13.65 6.38 -7.58
CA ASN A 459 -13.76 4.93 -7.53
C ASN A 459 -12.43 4.24 -7.86
N LEU A 460 -11.77 4.72 -8.92
CA LEU A 460 -10.48 4.20 -9.37
C LEU A 460 -9.39 4.36 -8.32
N ARG A 461 -9.26 5.57 -7.73
CA ARG A 461 -8.34 5.80 -6.60
C ARG A 461 -8.62 4.85 -5.45
N ASN A 462 -9.88 4.72 -5.07
CA ASN A 462 -10.25 3.90 -3.93
C ASN A 462 -10.09 2.40 -4.19
N VAL A 463 -10.27 1.91 -5.43
CA VAL A 463 -9.89 0.54 -5.83
C VAL A 463 -8.39 0.30 -5.59
N ILE A 464 -7.54 1.28 -5.93
CA ILE A 464 -6.10 1.18 -5.67
C ILE A 464 -5.82 1.14 -4.17
N ILE A 465 -6.54 1.93 -3.37
CA ILE A 465 -6.43 1.89 -1.90
C ILE A 465 -6.85 0.52 -1.34
N VAL A 466 -7.91 -0.10 -1.85
CA VAL A 466 -8.25 -1.49 -1.50
C VAL A 466 -7.13 -2.45 -1.88
N ALA A 467 -6.50 -2.27 -3.05
CA ALA A 467 -5.32 -3.04 -3.43
C ALA A 467 -4.12 -2.81 -2.51
N VAL A 468 -3.89 -1.57 -2.03
CA VAL A 468 -2.90 -1.24 -0.99
C VAL A 468 -3.20 -1.98 0.31
N SER A 469 -4.45 -1.97 0.76
CA SER A 469 -4.91 -2.68 1.96
C SER A 469 -4.66 -4.19 1.87
N SER A 470 -4.86 -4.78 0.68
CA SER A 470 -4.69 -6.22 0.41
C SER A 470 -3.23 -6.63 0.13
N ASP A 471 -2.32 -5.69 -0.15
CA ASP A 471 -0.91 -5.97 -0.47
C ASP A 471 -0.11 -6.25 0.80
N LYS A 472 0.65 -7.36 0.82
CA LYS A 472 1.45 -7.76 1.98
C LYS A 472 2.53 -6.74 2.37
N ARG A 473 2.98 -5.91 1.44
CA ARG A 473 4.03 -4.89 1.66
C ARG A 473 3.47 -3.60 2.26
N TYR A 474 2.34 -3.12 1.73
CA TYR A 474 1.72 -1.84 2.10
C TYR A 474 0.63 -2.00 3.16
N GLY A 475 -0.09 -3.14 3.10
CA GLY A 475 -1.24 -3.42 3.94
C GLY A 475 -0.97 -3.24 5.43
N PRO A 476 0.14 -3.75 6.00
CA PRO A 476 0.40 -3.58 7.43
C PRO A 476 0.42 -2.12 7.89
N VAL A 477 1.03 -1.23 7.12
CA VAL A 477 1.07 0.21 7.42
C VAL A 477 -0.30 0.85 7.24
N TYR A 478 -0.94 0.57 6.10
CA TYR A 478 -2.23 1.16 5.76
C TYR A 478 -3.33 0.71 6.70
N ASN A 479 -3.43 -0.59 6.95
CA ASN A 479 -4.49 -1.19 7.77
C ASN A 479 -4.37 -0.79 9.25
N GLN A 480 -3.15 -0.52 9.74
CA GLN A 480 -2.96 0.04 11.06
C GLN A 480 -3.53 1.46 11.16
N GLY A 481 -3.34 2.30 10.13
CA GLY A 481 -3.94 3.63 10.06
C GLY A 481 -5.48 3.56 10.05
N ILE A 482 -6.05 2.62 9.29
CA ILE A 482 -7.50 2.41 9.28
C ILE A 482 -8.03 1.91 10.63
N ALA A 483 -7.31 1.00 11.28
CA ALA A 483 -7.66 0.56 12.62
C ALA A 483 -7.66 1.72 13.63
N GLN A 484 -6.75 2.70 13.47
CA GLN A 484 -6.76 3.93 14.27
C GLN A 484 -8.02 4.76 14.01
N VAL A 485 -8.40 4.97 12.73
CA VAL A 485 -9.63 5.71 12.38
C VAL A 485 -10.87 5.07 13.02
N ILE A 486 -10.96 3.73 12.96
CA ILE A 486 -12.05 2.98 13.58
C ILE A 486 -12.02 3.13 15.11
N PHE A 487 -10.83 3.02 15.72
CA PHE A 487 -10.63 3.17 17.15
C PHE A 487 -11.08 4.55 17.63
N ASP A 488 -10.66 5.61 16.96
CA ASP A 488 -11.04 7.00 17.31
C ASP A 488 -12.54 7.21 17.18
N GLY A 489 -13.18 6.67 16.13
CA GLY A 489 -14.62 6.67 15.96
C GLY A 489 -15.36 5.97 17.11
N LEU A 490 -14.85 4.82 17.56
CA LEU A 490 -15.40 4.09 18.71
C LEU A 490 -15.26 4.87 20.01
N ILE A 491 -14.09 5.49 20.28
CA ILE A 491 -13.85 6.31 21.46
C ILE A 491 -14.80 7.51 21.49
N ASN A 492 -14.98 8.18 20.36
CA ASN A 492 -15.90 9.33 20.22
C ASN A 492 -17.35 8.94 20.53
N GLN A 493 -17.75 7.68 20.26
CA GLN A 493 -19.06 7.12 20.63
C GLN A 493 -19.09 6.52 22.04
N GLY A 494 -18.00 6.70 22.82
CA GLY A 494 -17.95 6.30 24.22
C GLY A 494 -17.54 4.85 24.48
N TYR A 495 -16.93 4.17 23.49
CA TYR A 495 -16.31 2.86 23.68
C TYR A 495 -15.15 2.97 24.70
N LYS A 496 -15.10 2.02 25.63
CA LYS A 496 -14.01 1.94 26.62
C LYS A 496 -13.07 0.80 26.27
N PRO A 497 -11.81 1.07 25.88
CA PRO A 497 -10.82 0.02 25.65
C PRO A 497 -10.68 -0.90 26.86
N GLY A 498 -10.54 -2.20 26.61
CA GLY A 498 -10.46 -3.21 27.67
C GLY A 498 -11.82 -3.58 28.30
N SER A 499 -12.94 -2.98 27.86
CA SER A 499 -14.29 -3.35 28.34
C SER A 499 -14.74 -4.75 27.90
N GLY A 500 -14.09 -5.31 26.87
CA GLY A 500 -14.49 -6.58 26.27
C GLY A 500 -15.81 -6.51 25.46
N VAL A 501 -16.42 -5.32 25.31
CA VAL A 501 -17.65 -5.15 24.54
C VAL A 501 -17.36 -5.49 23.08
N PRO A 502 -18.09 -6.44 22.47
CA PRO A 502 -17.84 -6.91 21.11
C PRO A 502 -18.15 -5.83 20.07
N ILE A 503 -17.39 -5.88 18.96
CA ILE A 503 -17.52 -4.97 17.83
C ILE A 503 -17.89 -5.77 16.57
N THR A 504 -18.82 -5.22 15.80
CA THR A 504 -19.17 -5.74 14.47
C THR A 504 -18.85 -4.69 13.43
N LEU A 505 -17.96 -4.99 12.48
CA LEU A 505 -17.68 -4.13 11.35
C LEU A 505 -18.61 -4.52 10.19
N ILE A 506 -19.42 -3.59 9.70
CA ILE A 506 -20.23 -3.77 8.48
C ILE A 506 -19.53 -3.07 7.34
N GLY A 507 -19.00 -3.83 6.40
CA GLY A 507 -18.27 -3.28 5.25
C GLY A 507 -19.00 -3.53 3.94
N TYR A 508 -19.29 -2.48 3.17
CA TYR A 508 -19.86 -2.58 1.84
C TYR A 508 -18.77 -2.56 0.78
N SER A 509 -18.84 -3.46 -0.21
CA SER A 509 -17.91 -3.49 -1.36
C SER A 509 -16.43 -3.48 -0.90
N GLY A 510 -15.64 -2.47 -1.30
CA GLY A 510 -14.26 -2.28 -0.84
C GLY A 510 -14.12 -2.13 0.68
N GLY A 511 -15.11 -1.54 1.36
CA GLY A 511 -15.16 -1.46 2.81
C GLY A 511 -15.19 -2.82 3.50
N GLY A 512 -15.75 -3.85 2.85
CA GLY A 512 -15.70 -5.23 3.34
C GLY A 512 -14.29 -5.79 3.43
N GLU A 513 -13.47 -5.62 2.39
CA GLU A 513 -12.06 -6.02 2.39
C GLU A 513 -11.27 -5.26 3.46
N MET A 514 -11.48 -3.94 3.55
CA MET A 514 -10.77 -3.08 4.51
C MET A 514 -11.18 -3.39 5.96
N SER A 515 -12.43 -3.79 6.20
CA SER A 515 -12.90 -4.27 7.51
C SER A 515 -12.11 -5.49 7.97
N VAL A 516 -11.97 -6.49 7.10
CA VAL A 516 -11.19 -7.71 7.40
C VAL A 516 -9.71 -7.37 7.59
N ALA A 517 -9.16 -6.52 6.72
CA ALA A 517 -7.74 -6.17 6.73
C ALA A 517 -7.32 -5.38 7.98
N SER A 518 -8.18 -4.48 8.48
CA SER A 518 -7.90 -3.65 9.67
C SER A 518 -8.22 -4.34 11.00
N ALA A 519 -9.13 -5.30 11.00
CA ALA A 519 -9.59 -5.96 12.23
C ALA A 519 -8.49 -6.56 13.12
N PRO A 520 -7.42 -7.21 12.60
CA PRO A 520 -6.32 -7.72 13.44
C PRO A 520 -5.60 -6.62 14.21
N TYR A 521 -5.44 -5.45 13.61
CA TYR A 521 -4.78 -4.29 14.24
C TYR A 521 -5.69 -3.65 15.29
N LEU A 522 -6.97 -3.49 14.96
CA LEU A 522 -7.97 -2.98 15.88
C LEU A 522 -8.11 -3.91 17.11
N LYS A 523 -8.18 -5.23 16.90
CA LYS A 523 -8.31 -6.22 17.96
C LYS A 523 -7.16 -6.15 18.99
N ARG A 524 -5.93 -5.91 18.52
CA ARG A 524 -4.77 -5.72 19.42
C ARG A 524 -4.92 -4.48 20.31
N SER A 525 -5.51 -3.42 19.77
CA SER A 525 -5.67 -2.14 20.51
C SER A 525 -6.81 -2.17 21.51
N ILE A 526 -7.89 -2.90 21.22
CA ILE A 526 -9.12 -2.89 22.04
C ILE A 526 -9.29 -4.12 22.94
N GLY A 527 -8.64 -5.25 22.58
CA GLY A 527 -8.74 -6.51 23.33
C GLY A 527 -10.14 -7.17 23.31
N ALA A 528 -11.01 -6.80 22.35
CA ALA A 528 -12.39 -7.28 22.27
C ALA A 528 -12.63 -8.19 21.05
N PRO A 529 -13.67 -9.04 21.07
CA PRO A 529 -14.11 -9.83 19.92
C PRO A 529 -14.54 -8.94 18.75
N ILE A 530 -14.12 -9.30 17.52
CA ILE A 530 -14.51 -8.58 16.30
C ILE A 530 -15.14 -9.54 15.31
N ASP A 531 -16.41 -9.27 14.96
CA ASP A 531 -17.11 -9.88 13.83
C ASP A 531 -17.07 -8.95 12.62
N VAL A 532 -17.12 -9.51 11.41
CA VAL A 532 -17.26 -8.73 10.17
C VAL A 532 -18.47 -9.20 9.40
N ILE A 533 -19.33 -8.28 8.99
CA ILE A 533 -20.41 -8.48 8.03
C ILE A 533 -20.00 -7.77 6.73
N SER A 534 -19.76 -8.54 5.69
CA SER A 534 -19.37 -8.00 4.40
C SER A 534 -20.55 -8.06 3.43
N LEU A 535 -20.96 -6.91 2.91
CA LEU A 535 -22.00 -6.78 1.89
C LEU A 535 -21.34 -6.68 0.51
N GLY A 536 -21.31 -7.77 -0.24
CA GLY A 536 -20.70 -7.82 -1.58
C GLY A 536 -19.22 -7.47 -1.64
N GLY A 537 -18.46 -7.71 -0.58
CA GLY A 537 -17.04 -7.36 -0.51
C GLY A 537 -16.18 -8.19 -1.47
N VAL A 538 -15.23 -7.54 -2.16
CA VAL A 538 -14.24 -8.21 -3.02
C VAL A 538 -13.08 -8.66 -2.15
N MET A 539 -13.21 -9.84 -1.53
CA MET A 539 -12.25 -10.34 -0.54
C MET A 539 -10.97 -10.85 -1.16
N SER A 540 -9.82 -10.41 -0.64
CA SER A 540 -8.51 -10.99 -0.94
C SER A 540 -8.29 -12.30 -0.17
N ALA A 541 -7.25 -13.05 -0.54
CA ALA A 541 -6.83 -14.23 0.21
C ALA A 541 -5.64 -13.94 1.15
N ASN A 542 -5.21 -12.69 1.24
CA ASN A 542 -3.99 -12.27 1.94
C ASN A 542 -4.22 -11.89 3.40
N ASN A 543 -5.45 -11.52 3.78
CA ASN A 543 -5.79 -11.08 5.12
C ASN A 543 -5.89 -12.24 6.10
N ASP A 544 -5.53 -11.99 7.35
CA ASP A 544 -5.61 -12.99 8.43
C ASP A 544 -7.03 -13.09 9.00
N PHE A 545 -7.90 -13.80 8.30
CA PHE A 545 -9.27 -14.07 8.72
C PHE A 545 -9.36 -14.86 10.05
N LEU A 546 -8.26 -15.50 10.47
CA LEU A 546 -8.23 -16.30 11.70
C LEU A 546 -8.28 -15.44 12.96
N GLN A 547 -7.92 -14.17 12.86
CA GLN A 547 -7.99 -13.20 13.96
C GLN A 547 -9.42 -12.72 14.25
N LEU A 548 -10.34 -12.85 13.28
CA LEU A 548 -11.76 -12.56 13.47
C LEU A 548 -12.43 -13.59 14.36
N GLU A 549 -13.50 -13.20 15.04
CA GLU A 549 -14.42 -14.19 15.61
C GLU A 549 -15.18 -14.87 14.47
N GLN A 550 -15.80 -14.09 13.58
CA GLN A 550 -16.52 -14.59 12.41
C GLN A 550 -16.52 -13.57 11.28
N LEU A 551 -16.44 -14.04 10.03
CA LEU A 551 -16.80 -13.31 8.83
C LEU A 551 -18.13 -13.83 8.28
N TYR A 552 -19.12 -12.97 8.21
CA TYR A 552 -20.37 -13.20 7.51
C TYR A 552 -20.30 -12.50 6.15
N HIS A 553 -20.12 -13.28 5.10
CA HIS A 553 -19.96 -12.75 3.74
C HIS A 553 -21.30 -12.85 3.01
N VAL A 554 -22.01 -11.73 2.93
CA VAL A 554 -23.34 -11.62 2.29
C VAL A 554 -23.13 -11.35 0.80
N VAL A 555 -23.65 -12.23 -0.04
CA VAL A 555 -23.43 -12.23 -1.50
C VAL A 555 -24.77 -12.26 -2.23
N GLY A 556 -24.96 -11.34 -3.15
CA GLY A 556 -26.11 -11.33 -4.07
C GLY A 556 -25.86 -12.20 -5.30
N ASP A 557 -26.88 -12.95 -5.72
CA ASP A 557 -26.76 -13.86 -6.86
C ASP A 557 -26.48 -13.13 -8.19
N LYS A 558 -26.85 -11.84 -8.27
CA LYS A 558 -26.59 -10.96 -9.43
C LYS A 558 -25.40 -10.02 -9.22
N ASP A 559 -24.68 -10.15 -8.10
CA ASP A 559 -23.51 -9.31 -7.82
C ASP A 559 -22.31 -9.72 -8.68
N THR A 560 -22.08 -8.98 -9.74
CA THR A 560 -20.93 -9.19 -10.65
C THR A 560 -19.63 -8.68 -10.07
N VAL A 561 -19.66 -7.72 -9.14
CA VAL A 561 -18.48 -7.14 -8.53
C VAL A 561 -17.83 -8.11 -7.53
N GLU A 562 -18.63 -8.75 -6.66
CA GLU A 562 -18.11 -9.79 -5.75
C GLU A 562 -17.47 -10.96 -6.54
N ARG A 563 -18.06 -11.34 -7.67
CA ARG A 563 -17.52 -12.40 -8.56
C ARG A 563 -16.14 -12.10 -9.10
N LEU A 564 -15.71 -10.85 -9.13
CA LEU A 564 -14.32 -10.50 -9.46
C LEU A 564 -13.33 -10.94 -8.38
N GLY A 565 -13.76 -11.15 -7.14
CA GLY A 565 -12.90 -11.55 -6.03
C GLY A 565 -12.07 -12.81 -6.31
N PRO A 566 -12.67 -13.95 -6.68
CA PRO A 566 -11.91 -15.15 -7.04
C PRO A 566 -11.04 -14.99 -8.29
N ILE A 567 -11.39 -14.08 -9.21
CA ILE A 567 -10.60 -13.79 -10.42
C ILE A 567 -9.37 -12.95 -10.06
N ALA A 568 -9.58 -11.86 -9.31
CA ALA A 568 -8.51 -10.97 -8.89
C ALA A 568 -7.57 -11.62 -7.86
N PHE A 569 -8.10 -12.53 -7.05
CA PHE A 569 -7.39 -13.18 -5.95
C PHE A 569 -7.41 -14.71 -6.06
N PRO A 570 -6.55 -15.30 -6.92
CA PRO A 570 -6.49 -16.76 -7.13
C PRO A 570 -6.25 -17.56 -5.84
N GLY A 571 -5.67 -16.95 -4.80
CA GLY A 571 -5.52 -17.58 -3.48
C GLY A 571 -6.84 -18.01 -2.82
N ARG A 572 -8.01 -17.53 -3.32
CA ARG A 572 -9.33 -18.02 -2.93
C ARG A 572 -9.68 -19.38 -3.55
N TRP A 573 -8.96 -19.83 -4.59
CA TRP A 573 -9.22 -21.10 -5.24
C TRP A 573 -8.85 -22.26 -4.31
N LYS A 574 -9.60 -23.36 -4.41
CA LYS A 574 -9.40 -24.55 -3.58
C LYS A 574 -8.03 -25.20 -3.73
N ILE A 575 -7.34 -24.98 -4.88
CA ILE A 575 -6.00 -25.48 -5.14
C ILE A 575 -4.92 -24.83 -4.26
N PHE A 576 -5.23 -23.72 -3.59
CA PHE A 576 -4.33 -23.06 -2.65
C PHE A 576 -4.78 -23.27 -1.18
N PRO A 577 -4.66 -24.50 -0.65
CA PRO A 577 -5.20 -24.85 0.66
C PRO A 577 -4.56 -24.06 1.83
N LEU A 578 -3.34 -23.55 1.63
CA LEU A 578 -2.61 -22.79 2.67
C LEU A 578 -2.92 -21.30 2.68
N SER A 579 -3.75 -20.78 1.76
CA SER A 579 -4.20 -19.39 1.81
C SER A 579 -5.00 -19.13 3.08
N TYR A 580 -4.93 -17.91 3.62
CA TYR A 580 -5.70 -17.53 4.81
C TYR A 580 -7.21 -17.71 4.61
N TRP A 581 -7.74 -17.38 3.43
CA TRP A 581 -9.14 -17.63 3.06
C TRP A 581 -9.54 -19.09 3.20
N ASN A 582 -8.80 -20.01 2.59
CA ASN A 582 -9.13 -21.42 2.61
C ASN A 582 -8.91 -22.06 4.00
N GLN A 583 -7.92 -21.58 4.76
CA GLN A 583 -7.73 -21.98 6.15
C GLN A 583 -8.91 -21.54 7.02
N ALA A 584 -9.35 -20.29 6.89
CA ALA A 584 -10.48 -19.75 7.63
C ALA A 584 -11.80 -20.47 7.30
N LYS A 585 -12.03 -20.79 6.01
CA LYS A 585 -13.18 -21.63 5.62
C LYS A 585 -13.18 -23.00 6.28
N ARG A 586 -12.03 -23.69 6.30
CA ARG A 586 -11.92 -25.00 6.96
C ARG A 586 -12.15 -24.93 8.47
N LYS A 587 -11.81 -23.82 9.10
CA LYS A 587 -12.01 -23.60 10.54
C LYS A 587 -13.40 -23.02 10.88
N GLY A 588 -14.32 -22.91 9.91
CA GLY A 588 -15.65 -22.37 10.12
C GLY A 588 -15.70 -20.87 10.42
N LYS A 589 -14.61 -20.12 10.19
CA LYS A 589 -14.52 -18.67 10.44
C LYS A 589 -15.18 -17.81 9.36
N ILE A 590 -15.63 -18.42 8.26
CA ILE A 590 -16.29 -17.73 7.14
C ILE A 590 -17.63 -18.41 6.88
N THR A 591 -18.71 -17.65 7.04
CA THR A 591 -20.07 -18.02 6.64
C THR A 591 -20.48 -17.21 5.42
N ILE A 592 -20.86 -17.88 4.34
CA ILE A 592 -21.36 -17.22 3.12
C ILE A 592 -22.89 -17.25 3.19
N ILE A 593 -23.54 -16.08 3.07
CA ILE A 593 -24.97 -15.90 3.16
C ILE A 593 -25.47 -15.34 1.82
N SER A 594 -26.43 -16.01 1.17
CA SER A 594 -27.05 -15.46 -0.04
C SER A 594 -28.08 -14.38 0.33
N ALA A 595 -27.96 -13.21 -0.34
CA ALA A 595 -28.98 -12.17 -0.32
C ALA A 595 -30.10 -12.40 -1.35
N GLY A 596 -30.06 -13.52 -2.09
CA GLY A 596 -30.98 -13.79 -3.20
C GLY A 596 -30.60 -13.03 -4.47
N PRO A 597 -31.54 -12.75 -5.38
CA PRO A 597 -31.29 -12.16 -6.70
C PRO A 597 -30.90 -10.66 -6.67
N VAL A 598 -30.07 -10.27 -5.71
CA VAL A 598 -29.60 -8.91 -5.46
C VAL A 598 -28.30 -8.64 -6.23
N GLY A 599 -28.19 -7.45 -6.83
CA GLY A 599 -26.97 -6.96 -7.49
C GLY A 599 -26.04 -6.20 -6.53
N HIS A 600 -25.02 -5.53 -7.10
CA HIS A 600 -24.05 -4.79 -6.29
C HIS A 600 -24.54 -3.40 -5.89
N GLN A 601 -24.88 -2.57 -6.88
CA GLN A 601 -25.25 -1.16 -6.71
C GLN A 601 -26.74 -0.91 -7.02
N VAL A 602 -27.27 0.18 -6.52
CA VAL A 602 -28.58 0.71 -6.90
C VAL A 602 -28.50 1.25 -8.36
N PRO A 603 -29.46 0.88 -9.24
CA PRO A 603 -30.67 0.07 -8.97
C PRO A 603 -30.38 -1.45 -8.90
N GLY A 604 -31.17 -2.13 -8.07
CA GLY A 604 -31.12 -3.59 -7.94
C GLY A 604 -30.05 -4.14 -7.01
N GLY A 605 -29.29 -3.29 -6.31
CA GLY A 605 -28.27 -3.67 -5.34
C GLY A 605 -28.78 -3.88 -3.91
N TYR A 606 -27.84 -4.14 -2.97
CA TYR A 606 -28.13 -4.44 -1.57
C TYR A 606 -28.95 -3.38 -0.85
N MET A 607 -28.80 -2.11 -1.21
CA MET A 607 -29.41 -0.96 -0.54
C MET A 607 -30.57 -0.35 -1.32
N ASP A 608 -31.12 -1.08 -2.32
CA ASP A 608 -32.21 -0.58 -3.14
C ASP A 608 -33.55 -0.62 -2.39
N PRO A 609 -34.17 0.54 -2.09
CA PRO A 609 -35.47 0.59 -1.42
C PRO A 609 -36.65 0.32 -2.37
N LYS A 610 -36.41 0.21 -3.69
CA LYS A 610 -37.48 0.08 -4.71
C LYS A 610 -37.49 -1.31 -5.35
N ALA A 611 -36.32 -1.91 -5.59
CA ALA A 611 -36.24 -3.26 -6.14
C ALA A 611 -36.77 -4.27 -5.11
N THR A 612 -37.62 -5.20 -5.57
CA THR A 612 -38.28 -6.17 -4.70
C THR A 612 -37.89 -7.61 -5.02
N LEU A 613 -37.81 -8.41 -4.00
CA LEU A 613 -37.66 -9.85 -4.07
C LEU A 613 -38.98 -10.53 -4.42
N PRO A 614 -38.99 -11.82 -4.82
CA PRO A 614 -40.20 -12.57 -5.10
C PRO A 614 -41.19 -12.65 -3.92
N ASP A 615 -40.74 -12.51 -2.69
CA ASP A 615 -41.54 -12.51 -1.47
C ASP A 615 -42.13 -11.14 -1.10
N GLY A 616 -41.89 -10.11 -1.92
CA GLY A 616 -42.38 -8.74 -1.77
C GLY A 616 -41.53 -7.82 -0.91
N ARG A 617 -40.49 -8.31 -0.23
CA ARG A 617 -39.55 -7.46 0.50
C ARG A 617 -38.67 -6.69 -0.46
N THR A 618 -38.25 -5.46 -0.11
CA THR A 618 -37.27 -4.72 -0.87
C THR A 618 -35.88 -5.29 -0.62
N HIS A 619 -34.90 -5.02 -1.54
CA HIS A 619 -33.52 -5.43 -1.34
C HIS A 619 -32.92 -4.81 -0.09
N LEU A 620 -33.22 -3.55 0.21
CA LEU A 620 -32.85 -2.86 1.43
C LEU A 620 -33.38 -3.58 2.69
N GLN A 621 -34.69 -3.94 2.70
CA GLN A 621 -35.28 -4.68 3.82
C GLN A 621 -34.61 -6.04 4.02
N GLN A 622 -34.35 -6.78 2.96
CA GLN A 622 -33.62 -8.05 3.00
C GLN A 622 -32.24 -7.91 3.62
N THR A 623 -31.49 -6.90 3.17
CA THR A 623 -30.13 -6.65 3.67
C THR A 623 -30.14 -6.32 5.17
N ILE A 624 -31.04 -5.44 5.61
CA ILE A 624 -31.18 -5.09 7.03
C ILE A 624 -31.58 -6.33 7.83
N GLU A 625 -32.55 -7.14 7.37
CA GLU A 625 -32.98 -8.34 8.07
C GLU A 625 -31.82 -9.34 8.24
N ILE A 626 -31.01 -9.58 7.22
CA ILE A 626 -29.83 -10.44 7.32
C ILE A 626 -28.86 -9.90 8.39
N ILE A 627 -28.59 -8.60 8.40
CA ILE A 627 -27.73 -7.98 9.42
C ILE A 627 -28.30 -8.21 10.82
N LEU A 628 -29.59 -7.97 11.03
CA LEU A 628 -30.23 -8.14 12.31
C LEU A 628 -30.25 -9.60 12.78
N GLN A 629 -30.45 -10.57 11.88
CA GLN A 629 -30.36 -11.98 12.18
C GLN A 629 -28.94 -12.37 12.64
N ILE A 630 -27.91 -11.87 12.00
CA ILE A 630 -26.50 -12.08 12.38
C ILE A 630 -26.25 -11.49 13.77
N LEU A 631 -26.67 -10.25 14.02
CA LEU A 631 -26.47 -9.57 15.31
C LEU A 631 -27.18 -10.26 16.46
N ARG A 632 -28.33 -10.90 16.19
CA ARG A 632 -29.10 -11.73 17.17
C ARG A 632 -28.50 -13.12 17.36
N GLY A 633 -27.47 -13.50 16.59
CA GLY A 633 -26.84 -14.82 16.67
C GLY A 633 -27.62 -15.96 16.04
N VAL A 634 -28.63 -15.68 15.22
CA VAL A 634 -29.49 -16.69 14.58
C VAL A 634 -28.73 -17.46 13.48
N HIS A 635 -27.66 -16.89 12.92
CA HIS A 635 -26.79 -17.52 11.89
C HIS A 635 -25.52 -18.19 12.46
N LYS A 636 -25.45 -18.47 13.76
CA LYS A 636 -24.41 -19.34 14.30
C LYS A 636 -24.77 -20.80 13.98
N ILE A 637 -24.18 -21.35 12.93
CA ILE A 637 -24.17 -22.77 12.59
C ILE A 637 -22.88 -23.39 13.06
#